data_836f69ab75af179bb0d138a06ec9b065
#
_entry.id   836f69ab75af179bb0d138a06ec9b065
#
_cell.length_a   1.000
_cell.length_b   1.000
_cell.length_c   1.000
_cell.angle_alpha   90.00
_cell.angle_beta   90.00
_cell.angle_gamma   90.00
#
_symmetry.space_group_name_H-M   'P 1'
#
loop_
_entity.id
_entity.type
_entity.pdbx_description
1 polymer ?
#
loop_
_entity_poly.entity_id
_entity_poly.type
_entity_poly.pdbx_seq_one_letter_code
_entity_poly.pdbx_strand_id
1 'polypeptide(L)'
;MQGTLKAGVCIFMLSGACVLSAQKPGKAPIARTTQQTAPQYKMKEVSGYVFDGATKKPLAGVKVQSLNNRYYTALTDDDGKYTLRVPEFVEALYIDVQEYNPAQVAIKGVNVPAVYLTSGMNTNFYTDGTSMNNNKTMFVDEPNSLTIENEMEKGLAGSLRIINRGGMPAQGAAMFVNGLNSLNSNAQPLVIVDGVMIDMQYDRTTIHQGFVNNLLNIIDPDDIETVEVIKNGTARYGAKGANGVLLINTRRGKSMATRINFRAYAGYETSPEQTKMMNAGQYRNYVTELIGTQPNIDQIASSKTIPFLNEDKSYFFYDLYHNETDWQKDLYHDTFTQNYKVSVDGGDDVAMYHLSLGYAQSDATARKNDFNRLNIRFNTDVNMFKNFVTGMDFSYARNAYNLRDNGWAENYNTRNISSPNVLGLIQTPFISPYAYFVHSDGSGLSLVHSNNVYSGKVYTDDNNPFVFGEQFGFTGLINPYWVLQNGEGDNKNFQEQTQFNINISPNYKVNKYLTIKDRFSYILNRNNEKYYLPKYGTPAKTVEGLGDVTSIVSTQFAKETTLFNDFSVDWRRAFGAHDVALTGGFRLNSYSYSYSSVTGYNNDQDKMPNMSYALQYKNYGGANDNWNNLAYYLVAGYNYKNKYFLNGTMSMEASSRFGKNADSGVKLCGVTWGLFPSLQAAWLISSEKWFNVKGIDYLK
;
A
#
# COMPACT_ATOMS: atom_id res chain seq x y z
N MET A 1 -3.68 25.50 30.98
CA MET A 1 -5.11 25.12 30.91
C MET A 1 -5.29 24.42 29.58
N GLN A 2 -5.15 23.13 29.59
CA GLN A 2 -5.42 22.26 28.41
C GLN A 2 -6.45 21.25 28.87
N GLY A 3 -7.66 21.37 28.34
CA GLY A 3 -8.74 20.43 28.56
C GLY A 3 -8.68 19.31 27.55
N THR A 4 -8.42 18.12 28.02
CA THR A 4 -8.54 16.87 27.25
C THR A 4 -10.01 16.54 27.04
N LEU A 5 -10.50 16.65 25.80
CA LEU A 5 -11.78 16.08 25.39
C LEU A 5 -11.61 14.56 25.22
N LYS A 6 -12.06 13.81 26.20
CA LYS A 6 -12.33 12.37 26.04
C LYS A 6 -13.73 12.23 25.43
N ALA A 7 -13.80 11.89 24.15
CA ALA A 7 -15.04 11.48 23.52
C ALA A 7 -15.29 10.01 23.91
N GLY A 8 -16.25 9.80 24.84
CA GLY A 8 -16.75 8.48 25.17
C GLY A 8 -17.72 8.03 24.09
N VAL A 9 -17.37 6.98 23.37
CA VAL A 9 -18.28 6.24 22.48
C VAL A 9 -19.00 5.20 23.33
N CYS A 10 -20.30 5.40 23.55
CA CYS A 10 -21.17 4.38 24.13
C CYS A 10 -21.40 3.26 23.12
N ILE A 11 -20.85 2.08 23.39
CA ILE A 11 -21.12 0.86 22.65
C ILE A 11 -22.38 0.20 23.25
N PHE A 12 -23.45 0.14 22.47
CA PHE A 12 -24.59 -0.77 22.76
C PHE A 12 -24.19 -2.19 22.37
N MET A 13 -23.99 -3.04 23.36
CA MET A 13 -23.88 -4.48 23.16
C MET A 13 -25.27 -5.08 22.97
N LEU A 14 -25.56 -5.58 21.78
CA LEU A 14 -26.64 -6.55 21.56
C LEU A 14 -26.05 -7.96 21.72
N SER A 15 -26.36 -8.59 22.85
CA SER A 15 -26.02 -9.97 23.13
C SER A 15 -26.96 -10.90 22.37
N GLY A 16 -26.50 -11.50 21.29
CA GLY A 16 -27.10 -12.67 20.66
C GLY A 16 -26.31 -13.92 21.03
N ALA A 17 -26.83 -14.72 21.94
CA ALA A 17 -26.23 -15.98 22.34
C ALA A 17 -26.40 -17.03 21.23
N CYS A 18 -25.35 -17.39 20.53
CA CYS A 18 -25.28 -18.63 19.75
C CYS A 18 -24.61 -19.72 20.61
N VAL A 19 -25.39 -20.72 20.96
CA VAL A 19 -24.91 -21.94 21.62
C VAL A 19 -24.24 -22.82 20.58
N LEU A 20 -22.91 -22.91 20.64
CA LEU A 20 -22.10 -23.86 19.86
C LEU A 20 -21.91 -25.13 20.73
N SER A 21 -22.53 -26.23 20.33
CA SER A 21 -22.25 -27.54 20.89
C SER A 21 -20.98 -28.12 20.27
N ALA A 22 -19.95 -28.32 21.08
CA ALA A 22 -18.72 -28.97 20.67
C ALA A 22 -18.90 -30.49 20.55
N GLN A 23 -18.80 -31.04 19.36
CA GLN A 23 -18.60 -32.47 19.11
C GLN A 23 -17.13 -32.83 19.00
N LYS A 24 -16.73 -33.88 19.73
CA LYS A 24 -15.37 -34.45 19.68
C LYS A 24 -15.02 -35.01 18.31
N PRO A 25 -13.75 -34.88 17.84
CA PRO A 25 -13.36 -35.40 16.54
C PRO A 25 -13.21 -36.92 16.53
N GLY A 26 -14.06 -37.60 15.77
CA GLY A 26 -13.87 -38.98 15.37
C GLY A 26 -12.99 -39.07 14.13
N LYS A 27 -12.06 -40.04 14.11
CA LYS A 27 -11.19 -40.31 12.94
C LYS A 27 -12.06 -40.60 11.71
N ALA A 28 -11.90 -39.74 10.67
CA ALA A 28 -12.55 -39.93 9.39
C ALA A 28 -11.63 -40.71 8.42
N PRO A 29 -12.17 -41.60 7.58
CA PRO A 29 -11.42 -42.30 6.54
C PRO A 29 -11.13 -41.38 5.37
N ILE A 30 -9.99 -41.62 4.71
CA ILE A 30 -9.51 -40.90 3.52
C ILE A 30 -10.55 -41.03 2.40
N ALA A 31 -11.26 -39.97 2.12
CA ALA A 31 -12.21 -39.89 1.02
C ALA A 31 -11.49 -39.45 -0.27
N ARG A 32 -11.73 -40.22 -1.33
CA ARG A 32 -11.31 -39.95 -2.70
C ARG A 32 -11.80 -38.57 -3.14
N THR A 33 -10.91 -37.82 -3.80
CA THR A 33 -11.18 -36.54 -4.44
C THR A 33 -12.32 -36.68 -5.45
N THR A 34 -13.52 -36.28 -5.06
CA THR A 34 -14.60 -36.00 -5.99
C THR A 34 -14.35 -34.60 -6.56
N GLN A 35 -14.26 -34.51 -7.88
CA GLN A 35 -14.30 -33.22 -8.59
C GLN A 35 -15.53 -32.44 -8.07
N GLN A 36 -15.29 -31.31 -7.41
CA GLN A 36 -16.34 -30.36 -7.10
C GLN A 36 -16.84 -29.78 -8.44
N THR A 37 -17.96 -30.24 -8.90
CA THR A 37 -18.76 -29.53 -9.91
C THR A 37 -19.08 -28.15 -9.36
N ALA A 38 -18.73 -27.10 -10.11
CA ALA A 38 -19.09 -25.73 -9.78
C ALA A 38 -20.60 -25.65 -9.42
N PRO A 39 -21.01 -24.89 -8.39
CA PRO A 39 -22.40 -24.81 -7.99
C PRO A 39 -23.23 -24.35 -9.17
N GLN A 40 -24.15 -25.19 -9.64
CA GLN A 40 -25.12 -24.80 -10.69
C GLN A 40 -26.18 -23.92 -10.02
N TYR A 41 -26.03 -22.62 -10.22
CA TYR A 41 -27.07 -21.66 -9.82
C TYR A 41 -28.29 -21.81 -10.72
N LYS A 42 -29.45 -21.74 -10.11
CA LYS A 42 -30.71 -21.63 -10.86
C LYS A 42 -30.74 -20.28 -11.56
N MET A 43 -30.94 -20.29 -12.88
CA MET A 43 -30.83 -19.10 -13.74
C MET A 43 -32.23 -18.59 -14.10
N LYS A 44 -32.38 -17.27 -14.13
CA LYS A 44 -33.54 -16.57 -14.69
C LYS A 44 -33.11 -15.75 -15.89
N GLU A 45 -33.99 -15.62 -16.88
CA GLU A 45 -33.84 -14.74 -18.01
C GLU A 45 -34.60 -13.45 -17.77
N VAL A 46 -33.91 -12.31 -17.91
CA VAL A 46 -34.47 -10.98 -17.70
C VAL A 46 -34.31 -10.15 -18.99
N SER A 47 -35.29 -9.35 -19.29
CA SER A 47 -35.27 -8.46 -20.46
C SER A 47 -35.73 -7.05 -20.14
N GLY A 48 -35.23 -6.08 -20.85
CA GLY A 48 -35.55 -4.68 -20.68
C GLY A 48 -35.14 -3.81 -21.88
N TYR A 49 -35.30 -2.51 -21.75
CA TYR A 49 -34.98 -1.53 -22.77
C TYR A 49 -34.15 -0.39 -22.21
N VAL A 50 -33.28 0.16 -23.05
CA VAL A 50 -32.44 1.32 -22.74
C VAL A 50 -32.68 2.42 -23.74
N PHE A 51 -33.04 3.60 -23.27
CA PHE A 51 -33.35 4.79 -24.08
C PHE A 51 -32.48 5.97 -23.62
N ASP A 52 -32.25 6.88 -24.55
CA ASP A 52 -31.78 8.23 -24.27
C ASP A 52 -32.85 9.02 -23.51
N GLY A 53 -32.51 9.55 -22.33
CA GLY A 53 -33.48 10.26 -21.47
C GLY A 53 -34.03 11.54 -22.06
N ALA A 54 -33.25 12.26 -22.88
CA ALA A 54 -33.63 13.52 -23.48
C ALA A 54 -34.43 13.31 -24.82
N THR A 55 -33.94 12.44 -25.69
CA THR A 55 -34.50 12.23 -27.01
C THR A 55 -35.53 11.10 -27.06
N LYS A 56 -35.62 10.28 -26.04
CA LYS A 56 -36.44 9.05 -25.95
C LYS A 56 -36.15 8.02 -27.06
N LYS A 57 -35.04 8.17 -27.76
CA LYS A 57 -34.60 7.20 -28.77
C LYS A 57 -33.97 5.98 -28.16
N PRO A 58 -34.12 4.79 -28.74
CA PRO A 58 -33.44 3.60 -28.27
C PRO A 58 -31.92 3.75 -28.41
N LEU A 59 -31.19 3.17 -27.48
CA LEU A 59 -29.72 3.14 -27.45
C LEU A 59 -29.23 1.73 -27.75
N ALA A 60 -28.65 1.55 -28.93
CA ALA A 60 -28.06 0.30 -29.38
C ALA A 60 -26.62 0.17 -28.87
N GLY A 61 -26.17 -1.09 -28.63
CA GLY A 61 -24.80 -1.39 -28.22
C GLY A 61 -24.46 -1.02 -26.79
N VAL A 62 -25.45 -0.74 -25.95
CA VAL A 62 -25.27 -0.44 -24.53
C VAL A 62 -24.99 -1.73 -23.77
N LYS A 63 -23.93 -1.74 -23.00
CA LYS A 63 -23.58 -2.87 -22.16
C LYS A 63 -24.43 -2.88 -20.88
N VAL A 64 -25.21 -3.95 -20.72
CA VAL A 64 -26.00 -4.24 -19.53
C VAL A 64 -25.37 -5.41 -18.81
N GLN A 65 -25.12 -5.29 -17.53
CA GLN A 65 -24.44 -6.32 -16.75
C GLN A 65 -25.07 -6.50 -15.38
N SER A 66 -24.88 -7.67 -14.77
CA SER A 66 -25.27 -7.90 -13.38
C SER A 66 -24.45 -7.03 -12.44
N LEU A 67 -25.09 -6.43 -11.44
CA LEU A 67 -24.42 -5.52 -10.50
C LEU A 67 -23.27 -6.19 -9.75
N ASN A 68 -23.47 -7.40 -9.26
CA ASN A 68 -22.52 -8.09 -8.38
C ASN A 68 -21.62 -9.08 -9.10
N ASN A 69 -21.94 -9.44 -10.33
CA ASN A 69 -21.16 -10.39 -11.12
C ASN A 69 -21.18 -10.00 -12.61
N ARG A 70 -20.16 -9.29 -13.03
CA ARG A 70 -20.05 -8.70 -14.36
C ARG A 70 -19.76 -9.70 -15.47
N TYR A 71 -19.66 -10.99 -15.18
CA TYR A 71 -19.61 -12.05 -16.19
C TYR A 71 -20.95 -12.19 -16.95
N TYR A 72 -22.07 -11.85 -16.28
CA TYR A 72 -23.37 -11.86 -16.92
C TYR A 72 -23.61 -10.51 -17.60
N THR A 73 -23.41 -10.46 -18.91
CA THR A 73 -23.53 -9.25 -19.72
C THR A 73 -24.35 -9.50 -20.98
N ALA A 74 -25.05 -8.46 -21.44
CA ALA A 74 -25.68 -8.40 -22.75
C ALA A 74 -25.47 -7.02 -23.36
N LEU A 75 -25.59 -6.91 -24.69
CA LEU A 75 -25.64 -5.64 -25.40
C LEU A 75 -27.07 -5.39 -25.86
N THR A 76 -27.48 -4.13 -25.88
CA THR A 76 -28.78 -3.73 -26.49
C THR A 76 -28.72 -3.81 -28.01
N ASP A 77 -29.81 -4.24 -28.61
CA ASP A 77 -30.03 -4.22 -30.06
C ASP A 77 -30.38 -2.81 -30.57
N ASP A 78 -30.73 -2.71 -31.87
CA ASP A 78 -31.11 -1.44 -32.55
C ASP A 78 -32.36 -0.80 -31.96
N ASP A 79 -33.24 -1.59 -31.35
CA ASP A 79 -34.44 -1.13 -30.64
C ASP A 79 -34.19 -0.81 -29.15
N GLY A 80 -32.94 -0.86 -28.73
CA GLY A 80 -32.51 -0.64 -27.34
C GLY A 80 -32.88 -1.78 -26.40
N LYS A 81 -33.32 -2.94 -26.91
CA LYS A 81 -33.74 -4.10 -26.16
C LYS A 81 -32.53 -4.97 -25.80
N TYR A 82 -32.52 -5.50 -24.59
CA TYR A 82 -31.56 -6.54 -24.16
C TYR A 82 -32.28 -7.72 -23.54
N THR A 83 -31.66 -8.88 -23.63
CA THR A 83 -32.05 -10.10 -22.91
C THR A 83 -30.78 -10.66 -22.23
N LEU A 84 -30.86 -10.90 -20.94
CA LEU A 84 -29.72 -11.32 -20.12
C LEU A 84 -30.11 -12.49 -19.21
N ARG A 85 -29.31 -13.52 -19.22
CA ARG A 85 -29.49 -14.67 -18.34
C ARG A 85 -28.61 -14.53 -17.09
N VAL A 86 -29.23 -14.45 -15.92
CA VAL A 86 -28.57 -14.23 -14.62
C VAL A 86 -29.00 -15.25 -13.57
N PRO A 87 -28.18 -15.52 -12.55
CA PRO A 87 -28.60 -16.30 -11.38
C PRO A 87 -29.85 -15.68 -10.70
N GLU A 88 -30.71 -16.51 -10.13
CA GLU A 88 -31.95 -16.06 -9.46
C GLU A 88 -31.71 -15.03 -8.35
N PHE A 89 -30.59 -15.10 -7.65
CA PHE A 89 -30.24 -14.17 -6.58
C PHE A 89 -29.81 -12.77 -7.06
N VAL A 90 -29.63 -12.55 -8.35
CA VAL A 90 -29.29 -11.22 -8.86
C VAL A 90 -30.52 -10.32 -8.80
N GLU A 91 -30.41 -9.23 -8.06
CA GLU A 91 -31.49 -8.30 -7.78
C GLU A 91 -31.42 -7.00 -8.58
N ALA A 92 -30.25 -6.67 -9.17
CA ALA A 92 -30.08 -5.44 -9.93
C ALA A 92 -29.13 -5.62 -11.10
N LEU A 93 -29.34 -4.80 -12.14
CA LEU A 93 -28.47 -4.66 -13.30
C LEU A 93 -27.78 -3.31 -13.29
N TYR A 94 -26.59 -3.27 -13.83
CA TYR A 94 -25.75 -2.10 -14.02
C TYR A 94 -25.58 -1.83 -15.51
N ILE A 95 -25.76 -0.57 -15.89
CA ILE A 95 -25.71 -0.11 -17.28
C ILE A 95 -24.70 1.02 -17.34
N ASP A 96 -23.65 0.82 -18.14
CA ASP A 96 -22.59 1.79 -18.34
C ASP A 96 -22.33 1.95 -19.84
N VAL A 97 -22.42 3.16 -20.33
CA VAL A 97 -22.15 3.51 -21.72
C VAL A 97 -21.51 4.88 -21.79
N GLN A 98 -20.57 5.02 -22.69
CA GLN A 98 -19.86 6.28 -22.93
C GLN A 98 -20.86 7.40 -23.26
N GLU A 99 -20.65 8.60 -22.73
CA GLU A 99 -21.48 9.80 -22.88
C GLU A 99 -22.77 9.86 -22.06
N TYR A 100 -23.05 8.82 -21.23
CA TYR A 100 -24.20 8.80 -20.34
C TYR A 100 -23.77 8.54 -18.90
N ASN A 101 -24.55 9.05 -17.96
CA ASN A 101 -24.38 8.67 -16.56
C ASN A 101 -24.72 7.20 -16.39
N PRO A 102 -23.88 6.42 -15.67
CA PRO A 102 -24.19 5.04 -15.38
C PRO A 102 -25.53 4.91 -14.65
N ALA A 103 -26.27 3.88 -14.94
CA ALA A 103 -27.55 3.63 -14.29
C ALA A 103 -27.59 2.25 -13.66
N GLN A 104 -28.32 2.15 -12.56
CA GLN A 104 -28.62 0.89 -11.91
C GLN A 104 -30.14 0.69 -11.88
N VAL A 105 -30.57 -0.50 -12.27
CA VAL A 105 -31.99 -0.85 -12.31
C VAL A 105 -32.27 -2.14 -11.54
N ALA A 106 -33.26 -2.11 -10.65
CA ALA A 106 -33.67 -3.29 -9.92
C ALA A 106 -34.46 -4.25 -10.82
N ILE A 107 -34.22 -5.55 -10.67
CA ILE A 107 -34.97 -6.61 -11.34
C ILE A 107 -36.26 -6.86 -10.56
N LYS A 108 -37.40 -6.55 -11.19
CA LYS A 108 -38.73 -6.85 -10.64
C LYS A 108 -39.36 -7.97 -11.46
N GLY A 109 -39.15 -9.20 -11.05
CA GLY A 109 -39.61 -10.38 -11.80
C GLY A 109 -38.72 -10.68 -13.02
N VAL A 110 -39.32 -10.96 -14.17
CA VAL A 110 -38.65 -11.27 -15.46
C VAL A 110 -38.46 -10.03 -16.33
N ASN A 111 -39.31 -9.04 -16.19
CA ASN A 111 -39.26 -7.79 -16.96
C ASN A 111 -38.56 -6.72 -16.10
N VAL A 112 -37.53 -6.13 -16.67
CA VAL A 112 -36.82 -5.00 -16.05
C VAL A 112 -37.45 -3.71 -16.53
N PRO A 113 -37.70 -2.71 -15.66
CA PRO A 113 -38.21 -1.41 -16.11
C PRO A 113 -37.30 -0.79 -17.17
N ALA A 114 -37.90 -0.10 -18.13
CA ALA A 114 -37.14 0.64 -19.13
C ALA A 114 -36.26 1.70 -18.47
N VAL A 115 -35.02 1.77 -18.91
CA VAL A 115 -34.02 2.68 -18.37
C VAL A 115 -33.83 3.84 -19.34
N TYR A 116 -33.94 5.06 -18.83
CA TYR A 116 -33.69 6.29 -19.55
C TYR A 116 -32.38 6.87 -19.06
N LEU A 117 -31.33 6.76 -19.88
CA LEU A 117 -30.02 7.26 -19.52
C LEU A 117 -29.96 8.78 -19.69
N THR A 118 -29.53 9.49 -18.68
CA THR A 118 -29.25 10.91 -18.75
C THR A 118 -27.89 11.14 -19.40
N SER A 119 -27.83 12.10 -20.33
CA SER A 119 -26.56 12.53 -20.93
C SER A 119 -25.63 13.01 -19.83
N GLY A 120 -24.57 12.29 -19.62
CA GLY A 120 -23.50 12.59 -18.70
C GLY A 120 -22.18 12.31 -19.39
N MET A 121 -21.10 12.90 -18.92
CA MET A 121 -19.79 12.51 -19.38
C MET A 121 -19.13 11.66 -18.33
N ASN A 122 -18.85 10.41 -18.68
CA ASN A 122 -17.95 9.61 -17.88
C ASN A 122 -16.62 10.36 -17.83
N THR A 123 -16.28 10.94 -16.65
CA THR A 123 -15.06 11.67 -16.43
C THR A 123 -13.82 10.75 -16.38
N ASN A 124 -14.02 9.44 -16.55
CA ASN A 124 -12.93 8.47 -16.70
C ASN A 124 -12.23 8.68 -18.05
N PHE A 125 -11.20 9.53 -18.04
CA PHE A 125 -10.35 9.86 -19.19
C PHE A 125 -9.65 8.66 -19.84
N TYR A 126 -9.67 7.50 -19.19
CA TYR A 126 -8.77 6.39 -19.50
C TYR A 126 -9.48 5.10 -19.88
N THR A 127 -10.78 5.09 -19.99
CA THR A 127 -11.43 4.02 -20.73
C THR A 127 -11.01 4.17 -22.19
N ASP A 128 -9.90 3.53 -22.49
CA ASP A 128 -9.48 3.30 -23.84
C ASP A 128 -10.60 2.51 -24.50
N GLY A 129 -11.52 3.20 -25.19
CA GLY A 129 -12.67 2.59 -25.87
C GLY A 129 -12.26 1.68 -27.03
N THR A 130 -10.97 1.50 -27.24
CA THR A 130 -10.40 0.54 -28.16
C THR A 130 -10.04 -0.72 -27.39
N SER A 131 -10.86 -1.73 -27.51
CA SER A 131 -10.64 -3.09 -26.99
C SER A 131 -9.37 -3.78 -27.52
N MET A 132 -8.37 -3.02 -27.93
CA MET A 132 -7.11 -3.53 -28.49
C MET A 132 -6.05 -3.82 -27.45
N ASN A 133 -6.21 -3.25 -26.25
CA ASN A 133 -5.23 -3.40 -25.21
C ASN A 133 -5.38 -4.76 -24.54
N ASN A 134 -4.27 -5.45 -24.41
CA ASN A 134 -4.15 -6.67 -23.61
C ASN A 134 -4.06 -6.33 -22.11
N ASN A 135 -4.80 -5.30 -21.72
CA ASN A 135 -4.85 -4.79 -20.37
C ASN A 135 -5.71 -5.72 -19.52
N LYS A 136 -5.26 -5.99 -18.32
CA LYS A 136 -6.06 -6.72 -17.34
C LYS A 136 -6.66 -5.75 -16.36
N THR A 137 -7.98 -5.76 -16.27
CA THR A 137 -8.76 -4.97 -15.30
C THR A 137 -9.26 -5.87 -14.18
N MET A 138 -9.04 -5.45 -12.95
CA MET A 138 -9.61 -6.01 -11.74
C MET A 138 -10.69 -5.07 -11.23
N PHE A 139 -11.85 -5.61 -10.88
CA PHE A 139 -12.88 -4.92 -10.12
C PHE A 139 -12.66 -5.22 -8.64
N VAL A 140 -12.71 -4.19 -7.81
CA VAL A 140 -12.54 -4.31 -6.37
C VAL A 140 -13.92 -4.37 -5.74
N ASP A 141 -14.44 -5.60 -5.62
CA ASP A 141 -15.72 -5.86 -4.98
C ASP A 141 -15.42 -6.49 -3.60
N GLU A 142 -15.90 -5.89 -2.53
CA GLU A 142 -15.77 -6.38 -1.15
C GLU A 142 -14.31 -6.70 -0.73
N PRO A 143 -13.36 -5.76 -0.79
CA PRO A 143 -11.99 -6.01 -0.38
C PRO A 143 -11.93 -6.29 1.13
N ASN A 144 -11.11 -7.25 1.53
CA ASN A 144 -10.91 -7.62 2.93
C ASN A 144 -9.45 -7.51 3.39
N SER A 145 -8.68 -6.71 2.69
CA SER A 145 -7.27 -6.44 2.97
C SER A 145 -7.08 -4.99 3.40
N LEU A 146 -6.06 -4.73 4.21
CA LEU A 146 -5.69 -3.37 4.62
C LEU A 146 -5.17 -2.51 3.48
N THR A 147 -4.53 -3.15 2.49
CA THR A 147 -3.87 -2.48 1.36
C THR A 147 -4.41 -2.99 0.03
N ILE A 148 -4.41 -2.12 -0.97
CA ILE A 148 -4.85 -2.50 -2.33
C ILE A 148 -3.88 -3.49 -2.99
N GLU A 149 -2.61 -3.48 -2.62
CA GLU A 149 -1.61 -4.41 -3.13
C GLU A 149 -1.98 -5.86 -2.86
N ASN A 150 -2.51 -6.16 -1.67
CA ASN A 150 -2.95 -7.51 -1.32
C ASN A 150 -4.18 -7.94 -2.15
N GLU A 151 -5.07 -7.01 -2.49
CA GLU A 151 -6.19 -7.30 -3.39
C GLU A 151 -5.70 -7.49 -4.84
N MET A 152 -4.75 -6.68 -5.29
CA MET A 152 -4.15 -6.80 -6.62
C MET A 152 -3.41 -8.14 -6.80
N GLU A 153 -2.77 -8.67 -5.77
CA GLU A 153 -2.13 -9.97 -5.79
C GLU A 153 -3.12 -11.09 -6.15
N LYS A 154 -4.33 -11.03 -5.59
CA LYS A 154 -5.41 -11.98 -5.88
C LYS A 154 -5.95 -11.80 -7.32
N GLY A 155 -6.20 -10.56 -7.73
CA GLY A 155 -6.95 -10.24 -8.96
C GLY A 155 -6.09 -10.09 -10.22
N LEU A 156 -4.84 -9.68 -10.10
CA LEU A 156 -3.95 -9.30 -11.22
C LEU A 156 -2.76 -10.23 -11.41
N ALA A 157 -2.72 -11.36 -10.71
CA ALA A 157 -1.67 -12.38 -10.89
C ALA A 157 -1.45 -12.72 -12.37
N GLY A 158 -0.19 -12.83 -12.80
CA GLY A 158 0.22 -13.07 -14.18
C GLY A 158 0.31 -11.83 -15.07
N SER A 159 -0.23 -10.67 -14.63
CA SER A 159 -0.04 -9.37 -15.30
C SER A 159 0.78 -8.40 -14.46
N LEU A 160 0.71 -8.54 -13.15
CA LEU A 160 1.45 -7.77 -12.16
C LEU A 160 2.09 -8.74 -11.17
N ARG A 161 3.39 -8.67 -11.01
CA ARG A 161 4.11 -9.38 -9.95
C ARG A 161 4.16 -8.48 -8.72
N ILE A 162 3.67 -9.00 -7.61
CA ILE A 162 3.64 -8.30 -6.32
C ILE A 162 4.53 -9.08 -5.35
N ILE A 163 5.39 -8.37 -4.64
CA ILE A 163 6.29 -8.91 -3.63
C ILE A 163 6.07 -8.09 -2.36
N ASN A 164 5.37 -8.67 -1.41
CA ASN A 164 5.15 -8.04 -0.11
C ASN A 164 6.49 -7.79 0.59
N ARG A 165 6.67 -6.61 1.17
CA ARG A 165 7.94 -6.18 1.79
C ARG A 165 8.18 -6.83 3.15
N GLY A 166 7.12 -7.30 3.80
CA GLY A 166 7.16 -7.96 5.10
C GLY A 166 5.77 -8.22 5.65
N GLY A 167 5.70 -8.75 6.88
CA GLY A 167 4.45 -9.01 7.61
C GLY A 167 3.95 -7.82 8.43
N MET A 168 4.58 -6.65 8.32
CA MET A 168 4.11 -5.44 9.01
C MET A 168 2.83 -4.91 8.38
N PRO A 169 1.84 -4.49 9.18
CA PRO A 169 0.60 -3.92 8.66
C PRO A 169 0.87 -2.75 7.72
N ALA A 170 0.21 -2.76 6.58
CA ALA A 170 0.21 -1.66 5.61
C ALA A 170 1.60 -1.24 5.07
N GLN A 171 2.61 -2.10 5.15
CA GLN A 171 3.95 -1.82 4.63
C GLN A 171 4.00 -1.77 3.09
N GLY A 172 2.97 -2.29 2.41
CA GLY A 172 2.89 -2.31 0.96
C GLY A 172 3.79 -3.36 0.32
N ALA A 173 3.90 -3.28 -0.99
CA ALA A 173 4.63 -4.24 -1.80
C ALA A 173 5.50 -3.58 -2.87
N ALA A 174 6.50 -4.29 -3.34
CA ALA A 174 7.18 -3.98 -4.59
C ALA A 174 6.40 -4.60 -5.76
N MET A 175 6.17 -3.81 -6.80
CA MET A 175 5.31 -4.19 -7.91
C MET A 175 6.08 -4.13 -9.22
N PHE A 176 5.89 -5.14 -10.08
CA PHE A 176 6.59 -5.21 -11.37
C PHE A 176 5.61 -5.66 -12.47
N VAL A 177 5.57 -4.87 -13.55
CA VAL A 177 4.93 -5.24 -14.81
C VAL A 177 6.04 -5.65 -15.78
N ASN A 178 5.94 -6.83 -16.40
CA ASN A 178 6.99 -7.41 -17.27
C ASN A 178 8.32 -7.75 -16.56
N GLY A 179 8.34 -7.85 -15.23
CA GLY A 179 9.51 -8.24 -14.44
C GLY A 179 10.41 -7.07 -14.03
N LEU A 180 11.57 -7.40 -13.42
CA LEU A 180 12.59 -6.44 -13.03
C LEU A 180 13.42 -6.07 -14.26
N ASN A 181 13.23 -4.87 -14.78
CA ASN A 181 13.83 -4.39 -16.03
C ASN A 181 14.96 -3.38 -15.83
N SER A 182 15.27 -2.99 -14.60
CA SER A 182 16.38 -2.11 -14.25
C SER A 182 16.95 -2.46 -12.88
N LEU A 183 18.30 -2.46 -12.79
CA LEU A 183 19.02 -2.63 -11.53
C LEU A 183 19.39 -1.27 -10.88
N ASN A 184 19.52 -0.22 -11.70
CA ASN A 184 20.04 1.08 -11.26
C ASN A 184 18.96 2.17 -11.18
N SER A 185 17.72 1.86 -11.53
CA SER A 185 16.60 2.79 -11.46
C SER A 185 15.35 2.07 -10.92
N ASN A 186 14.35 2.87 -10.51
CA ASN A 186 13.07 2.32 -10.09
C ASN A 186 12.41 1.53 -11.24
N ALA A 187 12.22 0.23 -11.04
CA ALA A 187 11.57 -0.69 -12.00
C ALA A 187 10.06 -0.86 -11.75
N GLN A 188 9.49 -0.14 -10.79
CA GLN A 188 8.07 -0.25 -10.47
C GLN A 188 7.20 0.57 -11.44
N PRO A 189 5.94 0.18 -11.65
CA PRO A 189 5.05 0.84 -12.58
C PRO A 189 4.67 2.24 -12.12
N LEU A 190 4.32 3.10 -13.09
CA LEU A 190 3.68 4.38 -12.82
C LEU A 190 2.27 4.12 -12.25
N VAL A 191 1.94 4.78 -11.15
CA VAL A 191 0.60 4.75 -10.56
C VAL A 191 -0.18 6.00 -10.97
N ILE A 192 -1.40 5.80 -11.45
CA ILE A 192 -2.33 6.86 -11.83
C ILE A 192 -3.63 6.63 -11.07
N VAL A 193 -4.05 7.60 -10.28
CA VAL A 193 -5.30 7.56 -9.50
C VAL A 193 -6.26 8.60 -10.04
N ASP A 194 -7.44 8.18 -10.46
CA ASP A 194 -8.47 9.04 -11.08
C ASP A 194 -7.90 9.95 -12.19
N GLY A 195 -6.91 9.42 -12.93
CA GLY A 195 -6.22 10.12 -14.02
C GLY A 195 -5.08 11.05 -13.61
N VAL A 196 -4.75 11.15 -12.35
CA VAL A 196 -3.63 11.93 -11.83
C VAL A 196 -2.43 11.04 -11.59
N MET A 197 -1.27 11.40 -12.12
CA MET A 197 -0.01 10.69 -11.89
C MET A 197 0.45 10.90 -10.46
N ILE A 198 0.66 9.80 -9.74
CA ILE A 198 1.23 9.79 -8.39
C ILE A 198 2.70 9.40 -8.49
N ASP A 199 3.56 10.22 -7.91
CA ASP A 199 4.96 9.86 -7.77
C ASP A 199 5.12 9.03 -6.49
N MET A 200 5.34 7.74 -6.63
CA MET A 200 5.36 6.80 -5.51
C MET A 200 6.64 6.88 -4.64
N GLN A 201 7.66 7.59 -5.09
CA GLN A 201 8.87 7.96 -4.34
C GLN A 201 9.42 6.85 -3.43
N TYR A 202 9.54 5.64 -3.96
CA TYR A 202 10.03 4.48 -3.21
C TYR A 202 11.48 4.60 -2.71
N ASP A 203 12.20 5.59 -3.23
CA ASP A 203 13.57 5.95 -2.85
C ASP A 203 13.64 6.92 -1.66
N ARG A 204 12.52 7.40 -1.17
CA ARG A 204 12.49 8.29 -0.01
C ARG A 204 12.71 7.49 1.26
N THR A 205 13.83 7.78 1.91
CA THR A 205 14.25 7.10 3.14
C THR A 205 13.39 7.50 4.32
N THR A 206 13.00 6.52 5.10
CA THR A 206 12.51 6.69 6.47
C THR A 206 13.68 6.67 7.44
N ILE A 207 13.54 7.29 8.61
CA ILE A 207 14.58 7.22 9.66
C ILE A 207 14.50 5.92 10.45
N HIS A 208 13.37 5.19 10.40
CA HIS A 208 13.27 3.81 10.90
C HIS A 208 13.77 2.83 9.85
N GLN A 209 14.70 1.96 10.26
CA GLN A 209 15.27 0.96 9.34
C GLN A 209 14.26 -0.12 8.99
N GLY A 210 14.28 -0.55 7.72
CA GLY A 210 13.41 -1.60 7.22
C GLY A 210 12.00 -1.15 6.82
N PHE A 211 11.71 0.15 6.88
CA PHE A 211 10.43 0.72 6.42
C PHE A 211 10.56 1.48 5.12
N VAL A 212 9.48 1.44 4.35
CA VAL A 212 9.31 2.19 3.11
C VAL A 212 7.96 2.88 3.16
N ASN A 213 7.94 4.15 2.77
CA ASN A 213 6.71 4.91 2.72
C ASN A 213 5.80 4.38 1.61
N ASN A 214 4.60 3.87 1.96
CA ASN A 214 3.64 3.38 0.99
C ASN A 214 2.55 4.42 0.72
N LEU A 215 2.65 5.12 -0.41
CA LEU A 215 1.67 6.13 -0.79
C LEU A 215 0.31 5.55 -1.20
N LEU A 216 0.19 4.25 -1.51
CA LEU A 216 -1.11 3.63 -1.79
C LEU A 216 -1.98 3.46 -0.54
N ASN A 217 -1.39 3.48 0.66
CA ASN A 217 -2.15 3.43 1.92
C ASN A 217 -3.03 4.65 2.18
N ILE A 218 -2.87 5.73 1.39
CA ILE A 218 -3.77 6.88 1.44
C ILE A 218 -5.15 6.60 0.87
N ILE A 219 -5.29 5.51 0.11
CA ILE A 219 -6.57 5.10 -0.49
C ILE A 219 -7.06 3.88 0.25
N ASP A 220 -8.28 3.96 0.77
CA ASP A 220 -8.96 2.80 1.31
C ASP A 220 -9.31 1.84 0.16
N PRO A 221 -8.98 0.54 0.23
CA PRO A 221 -9.35 -0.42 -0.81
C PRO A 221 -10.85 -0.41 -1.14
N ASP A 222 -11.73 -0.17 -0.17
CA ASP A 222 -13.17 -0.03 -0.38
C ASP A 222 -13.56 1.20 -1.21
N ASP A 223 -12.70 2.21 -1.35
CA ASP A 223 -12.93 3.36 -2.22
C ASP A 223 -12.54 3.09 -3.68
N ILE A 224 -11.85 1.99 -3.94
CA ILE A 224 -11.40 1.64 -5.29
C ILE A 224 -12.50 0.86 -6.00
N GLU A 225 -12.79 1.25 -7.24
CA GLU A 225 -13.71 0.52 -8.10
C GLU A 225 -12.98 -0.45 -9.02
N THR A 226 -11.93 0.05 -9.69
CA THR A 226 -11.14 -0.75 -10.63
C THR A 226 -9.66 -0.48 -10.53
N VAL A 227 -8.88 -1.51 -10.80
CA VAL A 227 -7.44 -1.40 -11.05
C VAL A 227 -7.15 -2.03 -12.41
N GLU A 228 -6.51 -1.29 -13.30
CA GLU A 228 -6.12 -1.75 -14.62
C GLU A 228 -4.61 -1.72 -14.78
N VAL A 229 -4.03 -2.78 -15.35
CA VAL A 229 -2.61 -2.88 -15.68
C VAL A 229 -2.41 -2.61 -17.16
N ILE A 230 -1.70 -1.53 -17.49
CA ILE A 230 -1.26 -1.22 -18.84
C ILE A 230 0.21 -1.62 -18.98
N LYS A 231 0.48 -2.65 -19.81
CA LYS A 231 1.84 -3.18 -19.97
C LYS A 231 2.75 -2.25 -20.77
N ASN A 232 2.23 -1.51 -21.72
CA ASN A 232 2.96 -0.63 -22.63
C ASN A 232 2.48 0.81 -22.49
N GLY A 233 2.90 1.49 -21.42
CA GLY A 233 2.44 2.84 -21.10
C GLY A 233 3.26 3.98 -21.71
N THR A 234 4.44 3.70 -22.27
CA THR A 234 5.42 4.72 -22.67
C THR A 234 4.87 5.71 -23.71
N ALA A 235 4.17 5.21 -24.72
CA ALA A 235 3.66 6.06 -25.78
C ALA A 235 2.62 7.10 -25.34
N ARG A 236 1.91 6.84 -24.24
CA ARG A 236 0.89 7.75 -23.70
C ARG A 236 1.41 8.58 -22.52
N TYR A 237 2.23 7.97 -21.67
CA TYR A 237 2.63 8.54 -20.38
C TYR A 237 4.11 8.95 -20.35
N GLY A 238 4.81 8.83 -21.49
CA GLY A 238 6.22 9.20 -21.61
C GLY A 238 7.15 8.22 -20.89
N ALA A 239 8.32 8.68 -20.54
CA ALA A 239 9.37 7.87 -19.90
C ALA A 239 8.90 7.22 -18.59
N LYS A 240 8.05 7.89 -17.81
CA LYS A 240 7.50 7.34 -16.55
C LYS A 240 6.65 6.09 -16.75
N GLY A 241 6.03 5.92 -17.93
CA GLY A 241 5.23 4.74 -18.28
C GLY A 241 6.05 3.55 -18.80
N ALA A 242 7.39 3.61 -18.80
CA ALA A 242 8.25 2.57 -19.36
C ALA A 242 8.15 1.23 -18.63
N ASN A 243 7.91 1.25 -17.33
CA ASN A 243 7.77 0.06 -16.49
C ASN A 243 6.33 -0.46 -16.39
N GLY A 244 5.44 0.00 -17.28
CA GLY A 244 4.01 -0.23 -17.18
C GLY A 244 3.31 0.81 -16.34
N VAL A 245 1.98 0.74 -16.33
CA VAL A 245 1.12 1.69 -15.61
C VAL A 245 0.02 0.94 -14.86
N LEU A 246 -0.25 1.36 -13.64
CA LEU A 246 -1.41 0.98 -12.85
C LEU A 246 -2.41 2.13 -12.88
N LEU A 247 -3.58 1.91 -13.48
CA LEU A 247 -4.70 2.84 -13.40
C LEU A 247 -5.64 2.41 -12.28
N ILE A 248 -5.81 3.26 -11.30
CA ILE A 248 -6.71 3.07 -10.16
C ILE A 248 -7.84 4.07 -10.32
N ASN A 249 -9.07 3.57 -10.43
CA ASN A 249 -10.26 4.39 -10.46
C ASN A 249 -11.02 4.22 -9.15
N THR A 250 -11.36 5.33 -8.52
CA THR A 250 -12.12 5.34 -7.26
C THR A 250 -13.62 5.36 -7.53
N ARG A 251 -14.40 4.95 -6.53
CA ARG A 251 -15.86 4.89 -6.62
C ARG A 251 -16.47 6.27 -6.77
N ARG A 252 -17.49 6.35 -7.63
CA ARG A 252 -18.28 7.56 -7.87
C ARG A 252 -19.76 7.25 -7.68
N GLY A 253 -20.56 8.28 -7.44
CA GLY A 253 -22.01 8.15 -7.34
C GLY A 253 -22.62 7.58 -8.64
N LYS A 254 -23.46 6.54 -8.49
CA LYS A 254 -24.06 5.81 -9.62
C LYS A 254 -25.56 5.63 -9.49
N SER A 255 -26.14 6.14 -8.42
CA SER A 255 -27.56 5.97 -8.11
C SER A 255 -28.15 7.30 -7.69
N MET A 256 -29.29 7.66 -8.30
CA MET A 256 -30.05 8.84 -7.87
C MET A 256 -30.66 8.63 -6.47
N ALA A 257 -31.05 7.40 -6.14
CA ALA A 257 -31.54 7.08 -4.81
C ALA A 257 -30.38 7.07 -3.81
N THR A 258 -30.52 7.79 -2.73
CA THR A 258 -29.54 7.77 -1.65
C THR A 258 -29.39 6.37 -1.07
N ARG A 259 -28.15 5.89 -1.00
CA ARG A 259 -27.77 4.61 -0.42
C ARG A 259 -26.71 4.83 0.63
N ILE A 260 -26.93 4.28 1.80
CA ILE A 260 -25.96 4.29 2.89
C ILE A 260 -25.47 2.85 3.05
N ASN A 261 -24.16 2.67 2.91
CA ASN A 261 -23.51 1.39 3.10
C ASN A 261 -22.64 1.48 4.36
N PHE A 262 -22.76 0.49 5.23
CA PHE A 262 -21.84 0.29 6.33
C PHE A 262 -21.15 -1.06 6.14
N ARG A 263 -19.84 -1.05 6.29
CA ARG A 263 -19.01 -2.24 6.24
C ARG A 263 -18.07 -2.28 7.43
N ALA A 264 -17.93 -3.46 8.00
CA ALA A 264 -16.93 -3.71 9.03
C ALA A 264 -16.36 -5.10 8.84
N TYR A 265 -15.07 -5.25 9.04
CA TYR A 265 -14.43 -6.54 9.15
C TYR A 265 -13.39 -6.54 10.28
N ALA A 266 -13.14 -7.72 10.81
CA ALA A 266 -12.13 -7.94 11.82
C ALA A 266 -11.37 -9.23 11.49
N GLY A 267 -10.07 -9.25 11.81
CA GLY A 267 -9.19 -10.38 11.62
C GLY A 267 -8.36 -10.64 12.87
N TYR A 268 -8.13 -11.90 13.15
CA TYR A 268 -7.17 -12.35 14.16
C TYR A 268 -5.94 -12.88 13.45
N GLU A 269 -4.78 -12.37 13.83
CA GLU A 269 -3.50 -12.73 13.25
C GLU A 269 -2.67 -13.47 14.29
N THR A 270 -2.25 -14.68 13.94
CA THR A 270 -1.36 -15.47 14.82
C THR A 270 0.09 -15.11 14.55
N SER A 271 0.88 -15.09 15.62
CA SER A 271 2.32 -14.91 15.51
C SER A 271 2.96 -15.98 14.62
N PRO A 272 3.97 -15.62 13.81
CA PRO A 272 4.65 -16.57 12.95
C PRO A 272 5.38 -17.64 13.77
N GLU A 273 5.60 -18.82 13.18
CA GLU A 273 6.49 -19.82 13.77
C GLU A 273 7.90 -19.24 13.87
N GLN A 274 8.47 -19.31 15.05
CA GLN A 274 9.80 -18.77 15.31
C GLN A 274 10.89 -19.65 14.69
N THR A 275 11.96 -19.01 14.22
CA THR A 275 13.15 -19.72 13.73
C THR A 275 13.81 -20.48 14.87
N LYS A 276 14.02 -21.78 14.71
CA LYS A 276 14.72 -22.61 15.70
C LYS A 276 16.18 -22.16 15.83
N MET A 277 16.54 -21.67 17.01
CA MET A 277 17.89 -21.28 17.33
C MET A 277 18.55 -22.31 18.26
N MET A 278 19.88 -22.28 18.35
CA MET A 278 20.62 -23.09 19.33
C MET A 278 20.28 -22.62 20.73
N ASN A 279 20.00 -23.56 21.62
CA ASN A 279 19.95 -23.29 23.05
C ASN A 279 21.37 -23.08 23.63
N ALA A 280 21.49 -22.67 24.88
CA ALA A 280 22.78 -22.36 25.46
C ALA A 280 23.74 -23.57 25.51
N GLY A 281 23.20 -24.77 25.78
CA GLY A 281 23.98 -26.00 25.77
C GLY A 281 24.52 -26.36 24.39
N GLN A 282 23.64 -26.29 23.35
CA GLN A 282 24.05 -26.55 21.97
C GLN A 282 25.08 -25.51 21.50
N TYR A 283 24.89 -24.25 21.87
CA TYR A 283 25.81 -23.18 21.51
C TYR A 283 27.20 -23.37 22.17
N ARG A 284 27.24 -23.76 23.45
CA ARG A 284 28.52 -24.09 24.13
C ARG A 284 29.23 -25.24 23.42
N ASN A 285 28.55 -26.33 23.11
CA ASN A 285 29.12 -27.46 22.40
C ASN A 285 29.67 -27.02 21.03
N TYR A 286 28.88 -26.27 20.26
CA TYR A 286 29.31 -25.75 18.96
C TYR A 286 30.59 -24.89 19.05
N VAL A 287 30.63 -23.95 20.01
CA VAL A 287 31.80 -23.10 20.19
C VAL A 287 33.00 -23.90 20.68
N THR A 288 32.81 -24.86 21.57
CA THR A 288 33.89 -25.77 22.05
C THR A 288 34.49 -26.55 20.87
N GLU A 289 33.66 -27.12 20.01
CA GLU A 289 34.13 -27.81 18.82
C GLU A 289 34.84 -26.86 17.85
N LEU A 290 34.28 -25.67 17.61
CA LEU A 290 34.87 -24.64 16.76
C LEU A 290 36.28 -24.22 17.26
N ILE A 291 36.42 -23.99 18.54
CA ILE A 291 37.71 -23.67 19.16
C ILE A 291 38.67 -24.83 18.99
N GLY A 292 38.23 -26.07 19.18
CA GLY A 292 39.02 -27.29 19.00
C GLY A 292 39.59 -27.47 17.58
N THR A 293 39.04 -26.80 16.57
CA THR A 293 39.59 -26.82 15.20
C THR A 293 40.75 -25.85 14.98
N GLN A 294 41.02 -24.94 15.92
CA GLN A 294 42.06 -23.91 15.78
C GLN A 294 43.45 -24.49 16.06
N PRO A 295 44.48 -24.20 15.25
CA PRO A 295 45.82 -24.77 15.40
C PRO A 295 46.56 -24.29 16.66
N ASN A 296 46.12 -23.21 17.30
CA ASN A 296 46.76 -22.63 18.50
C ASN A 296 45.81 -22.66 19.70
N ILE A 297 45.09 -23.75 19.89
CA ILE A 297 44.05 -23.88 20.93
C ILE A 297 44.57 -23.61 22.33
N ASP A 298 45.78 -24.03 22.65
CA ASP A 298 46.43 -23.84 23.98
C ASP A 298 46.69 -22.35 24.31
N GLN A 299 46.74 -21.49 23.28
CA GLN A 299 46.93 -20.04 23.43
C GLN A 299 45.61 -19.27 23.42
N ILE A 300 44.54 -19.82 22.78
CA ILE A 300 43.29 -19.11 22.55
C ILE A 300 42.31 -19.34 23.69
N ALA A 301 42.25 -20.53 24.28
CA ALA A 301 41.33 -20.79 25.37
C ALA A 301 41.69 -22.01 26.23
N SER A 302 42.08 -21.80 27.43
CA SER A 302 41.58 -22.69 28.49
C SER A 302 40.06 -22.41 28.62
N SER A 303 39.24 -23.44 28.82
CA SER A 303 37.80 -23.28 29.12
C SER A 303 37.53 -22.28 30.24
N LYS A 304 38.52 -21.96 31.06
CA LYS A 304 38.50 -20.95 32.13
C LYS A 304 38.64 -19.51 31.64
N THR A 305 39.13 -19.28 30.44
CA THR A 305 39.35 -17.93 29.87
C THR A 305 38.12 -17.36 29.20
N ILE A 306 37.24 -18.24 28.72
CA ILE A 306 35.98 -17.85 28.08
C ILE A 306 34.84 -17.98 29.09
N PRO A 307 34.23 -16.88 29.55
CA PRO A 307 33.30 -16.88 30.68
C PRO A 307 32.15 -17.88 30.56
N PHE A 308 31.54 -17.99 29.38
CA PHE A 308 30.37 -18.87 29.16
C PHE A 308 30.74 -20.35 28.93
N LEU A 309 32.03 -20.69 28.84
CA LEU A 309 32.55 -22.07 28.79
C LEU A 309 33.14 -22.49 30.13
N ASN A 310 33.21 -21.59 31.11
CA ASN A 310 33.76 -21.89 32.43
C ASN A 310 32.70 -22.58 33.30
N GLU A 311 32.85 -23.89 33.47
CA GLU A 311 31.96 -24.75 34.28
C GLU A 311 32.17 -24.65 35.80
N ASP A 312 33.12 -23.83 36.25
CA ASP A 312 33.38 -23.65 37.66
C ASP A 312 32.32 -22.77 38.31
N LYS A 313 31.45 -23.37 39.10
CA LYS A 313 30.37 -22.67 39.81
C LYS A 313 30.85 -21.69 40.85
N SER A 314 32.14 -21.76 41.29
CA SER A 314 32.73 -20.76 42.15
C SER A 314 33.19 -19.50 41.39
N TYR A 315 33.14 -19.52 40.08
CA TYR A 315 33.45 -18.35 39.27
C TYR A 315 32.42 -17.25 39.49
N PHE A 316 32.88 -16.09 39.94
CA PHE A 316 32.03 -14.96 40.35
C PHE A 316 30.94 -14.60 39.30
N PHE A 317 31.29 -14.70 38.02
CA PHE A 317 30.36 -14.39 36.93
C PHE A 317 29.63 -15.63 36.35
N TYR A 318 29.68 -16.79 37.06
CA TYR A 318 29.08 -18.01 36.58
C TYR A 318 27.61 -17.82 36.19
N ASP A 319 26.79 -17.28 37.09
CA ASP A 319 25.35 -17.08 36.88
C ASP A 319 25.04 -16.10 35.75
N LEU A 320 25.95 -15.13 35.51
CA LEU A 320 25.78 -14.17 34.42
C LEU A 320 25.83 -14.80 33.04
N TYR A 321 26.65 -15.85 32.87
CA TYR A 321 26.94 -16.49 31.59
C TYR A 321 26.34 -17.90 31.44
N HIS A 322 25.56 -18.38 32.41
CA HIS A 322 24.96 -19.72 32.39
C HIS A 322 23.44 -19.70 32.41
N ASN A 323 22.84 -18.78 31.67
CA ASN A 323 21.41 -18.72 31.46
C ASN A 323 20.99 -19.58 30.28
N GLU A 324 19.70 -19.75 30.16
CA GLU A 324 19.01 -20.36 28.99
C GLU A 324 17.91 -19.39 28.53
N THR A 325 18.24 -18.56 27.56
CA THR A 325 17.33 -17.50 27.09
C THR A 325 16.89 -17.77 25.68
N ASP A 326 15.58 -17.90 25.49
CA ASP A 326 14.92 -17.82 24.18
C ASP A 326 14.57 -16.36 23.92
N TRP A 327 15.42 -15.70 23.15
CA TRP A 327 15.25 -14.27 22.83
C TRP A 327 14.07 -13.96 21.95
N GLN A 328 13.50 -14.93 21.22
CA GLN A 328 12.36 -14.72 20.33
C GLN A 328 11.02 -14.76 21.05
N LYS A 329 10.96 -15.43 22.22
CA LYS A 329 9.72 -15.77 22.92
C LYS A 329 8.77 -14.59 23.14
N ASP A 330 9.31 -13.44 23.53
CA ASP A 330 8.51 -12.26 23.89
C ASP A 330 8.59 -11.13 22.86
N LEU A 331 9.11 -11.40 21.65
CA LEU A 331 9.19 -10.42 20.57
C LEU A 331 7.94 -10.40 19.70
N TYR A 332 7.18 -11.49 19.72
CA TYR A 332 5.96 -11.65 18.92
C TYR A 332 4.75 -11.93 19.81
N HIS A 333 3.59 -11.65 19.29
CA HIS A 333 2.30 -11.96 19.92
C HIS A 333 1.21 -12.04 18.85
N ASP A 334 0.14 -12.70 19.22
CA ASP A 334 -1.07 -12.70 18.38
C ASP A 334 -1.75 -11.35 18.45
N THR A 335 -2.38 -10.93 17.35
CA THR A 335 -2.90 -9.58 17.20
C THR A 335 -4.28 -9.53 16.57
N PHE A 336 -4.81 -8.32 16.46
CA PHE A 336 -6.13 -8.07 15.94
C PHE A 336 -6.13 -6.93 14.94
N THR A 337 -6.80 -7.15 13.80
CA THR A 337 -7.02 -6.16 12.76
C THR A 337 -8.49 -5.84 12.66
N GLN A 338 -8.85 -4.57 12.52
CA GLN A 338 -10.21 -4.10 12.38
C GLN A 338 -10.31 -2.98 11.35
N ASN A 339 -11.42 -2.95 10.60
CA ASN A 339 -11.72 -1.92 9.62
C ASN A 339 -13.21 -1.59 9.67
N TYR A 340 -13.53 -0.31 9.62
CA TYR A 340 -14.87 0.25 9.61
C TYR A 340 -15.01 1.25 8.47
N LYS A 341 -16.07 1.13 7.69
CA LYS A 341 -16.37 2.01 6.58
C LYS A 341 -17.83 2.39 6.54
N VAL A 342 -18.07 3.66 6.34
CA VAL A 342 -19.39 4.21 5.99
C VAL A 342 -19.28 4.89 4.66
N SER A 343 -20.19 4.61 3.73
CA SER A 343 -20.30 5.36 2.48
C SER A 343 -21.74 5.74 2.16
N VAL A 344 -21.89 6.86 1.50
CA VAL A 344 -23.17 7.39 1.04
C VAL A 344 -23.06 7.73 -0.43
N ASP A 345 -23.88 7.10 -1.23
CA ASP A 345 -24.07 7.37 -2.66
C ASP A 345 -25.43 8.02 -2.89
N GLY A 346 -25.50 8.97 -3.80
CA GLY A 346 -26.77 9.59 -4.13
C GLY A 346 -26.61 10.68 -5.16
N GLY A 347 -27.69 11.34 -5.45
CA GLY A 347 -27.72 12.47 -6.36
C GLY A 347 -29.02 12.64 -7.10
N ASP A 348 -28.97 13.49 -8.11
CA ASP A 348 -30.05 13.80 -9.03
C ASP A 348 -29.49 14.07 -10.44
N ASP A 349 -30.30 14.65 -11.33
CA ASP A 349 -29.89 15.00 -12.69
C ASP A 349 -28.84 16.13 -12.72
N VAL A 350 -28.66 16.87 -11.64
CA VAL A 350 -27.71 17.98 -11.53
C VAL A 350 -26.39 17.52 -10.94
N ALA A 351 -26.41 16.68 -9.89
CA ALA A 351 -25.21 16.24 -9.22
C ALA A 351 -25.34 14.81 -8.73
N MET A 352 -24.31 14.01 -8.99
CA MET A 352 -24.12 12.67 -8.45
C MET A 352 -22.94 12.70 -7.49
N TYR A 353 -23.05 12.07 -6.32
CA TYR A 353 -21.99 12.09 -5.33
C TYR A 353 -21.74 10.73 -4.68
N HIS A 354 -20.51 10.55 -4.26
CA HIS A 354 -20.04 9.49 -3.37
C HIS A 354 -19.25 10.11 -2.23
N LEU A 355 -19.69 9.88 -1.00
CA LEU A 355 -18.99 10.29 0.22
C LEU A 355 -18.62 9.04 1.00
N SER A 356 -17.39 8.94 1.46
CA SER A 356 -16.94 7.85 2.32
C SER A 356 -16.09 8.30 3.48
N LEU A 357 -16.21 7.57 4.60
CA LEU A 357 -15.39 7.70 5.80
C LEU A 357 -14.93 6.30 6.21
N GLY A 358 -13.63 6.08 6.26
CA GLY A 358 -12.99 4.82 6.63
C GLY A 358 -12.06 4.98 7.82
N TYR A 359 -12.05 4.00 8.71
CA TYR A 359 -11.08 3.85 9.77
C TYR A 359 -10.58 2.42 9.83
N ALA A 360 -9.27 2.23 9.81
CA ALA A 360 -8.63 0.94 9.97
C ALA A 360 -7.59 1.00 11.08
N GLN A 361 -7.48 -0.09 11.85
CA GLN A 361 -6.44 -0.31 12.83
C GLN A 361 -5.93 -1.73 12.74
N SER A 362 -4.64 -1.92 12.82
CA SER A 362 -3.98 -3.21 12.84
C SER A 362 -2.73 -3.17 13.68
N ASP A 363 -2.65 -4.04 14.65
CA ASP A 363 -1.43 -4.25 15.42
C ASP A 363 -0.58 -5.31 14.70
N ALA A 364 0.74 -5.13 14.67
CA ALA A 364 1.64 -6.12 14.09
C ALA A 364 1.88 -7.28 15.05
N THR A 365 2.13 -8.48 14.51
CA THR A 365 2.60 -9.61 15.32
C THR A 365 3.95 -9.33 15.98
N ALA A 366 4.81 -8.52 15.38
CA ALA A 366 6.00 -7.96 16.03
C ALA A 366 5.60 -6.85 17.02
N ARG A 367 5.90 -7.06 18.31
CA ARG A 367 5.45 -6.19 19.40
C ARG A 367 5.81 -4.72 19.21
N LYS A 368 4.89 -3.83 19.65
CA LYS A 368 5.05 -2.38 19.65
C LYS A 368 5.17 -1.76 18.25
N ASN A 369 4.64 -2.45 17.27
CA ASN A 369 4.42 -1.93 15.95
C ASN A 369 2.91 -1.98 15.67
N ASP A 370 2.35 -0.88 15.24
CA ASP A 370 0.93 -0.78 14.90
C ASP A 370 0.70 0.21 13.77
N PHE A 371 -0.47 0.13 13.18
CA PHE A 371 -0.91 0.99 12.09
C PHE A 371 -2.35 1.42 12.32
N ASN A 372 -2.63 2.69 12.08
CA ASN A 372 -3.99 3.17 11.95
C ASN A 372 -4.14 4.14 10.78
N ARG A 373 -5.30 4.10 10.14
CA ARG A 373 -5.65 4.91 8.98
C ARG A 373 -7.01 5.53 9.14
N LEU A 374 -7.10 6.84 8.86
CA LEU A 374 -8.35 7.57 8.67
C LEU A 374 -8.42 8.08 7.25
N ASN A 375 -9.48 7.74 6.51
CA ASN A 375 -9.73 8.21 5.16
C ASN A 375 -11.07 8.94 5.09
N ILE A 376 -11.08 10.06 4.38
CA ILE A 376 -12.30 10.78 3.97
C ILE A 376 -12.18 10.99 2.46
N ARG A 377 -13.22 10.60 1.71
CA ARG A 377 -13.29 10.82 0.27
C ARG A 377 -14.65 11.36 -0.11
N PHE A 378 -14.64 12.35 -0.98
CA PHE A 378 -15.85 12.91 -1.59
C PHE A 378 -15.62 13.08 -3.09
N ASN A 379 -16.34 12.31 -3.90
CA ASN A 379 -16.30 12.38 -5.35
C ASN A 379 -17.68 12.83 -5.84
N THR A 380 -17.73 13.83 -6.70
CA THR A 380 -18.99 14.31 -7.27
C THR A 380 -18.83 14.68 -8.74
N ASP A 381 -19.87 14.41 -9.50
CA ASP A 381 -20.02 14.85 -10.89
C ASP A 381 -21.21 15.82 -10.97
N VAL A 382 -20.96 17.04 -11.39
CA VAL A 382 -21.94 18.12 -11.41
C VAL A 382 -22.21 18.55 -12.85
N ASN A 383 -23.46 18.47 -13.29
CA ASN A 383 -23.95 19.00 -14.55
C ASN A 383 -24.22 20.51 -14.37
N MET A 384 -23.22 21.37 -14.60
CA MET A 384 -23.34 22.81 -14.37
C MET A 384 -24.30 23.48 -15.35
N PHE A 385 -24.26 23.03 -16.60
CA PHE A 385 -25.21 23.43 -17.66
C PHE A 385 -25.15 22.42 -18.81
N LYS A 386 -26.05 22.58 -19.79
CA LYS A 386 -26.12 21.69 -20.92
C LYS A 386 -24.78 21.54 -21.61
N ASN A 387 -24.31 20.31 -21.75
CA ASN A 387 -23.03 19.91 -22.34
C ASN A 387 -21.78 20.24 -21.50
N PHE A 388 -21.91 20.66 -20.25
CA PHE A 388 -20.79 20.94 -19.38
C PHE A 388 -20.93 20.22 -18.04
N VAL A 389 -20.07 19.23 -17.83
CA VAL A 389 -20.00 18.42 -16.59
C VAL A 389 -18.65 18.65 -15.93
N THR A 390 -18.63 18.83 -14.63
CA THR A 390 -17.39 18.96 -13.86
C THR A 390 -17.33 17.87 -12.81
N GLY A 391 -16.31 17.02 -12.88
CA GLY A 391 -15.93 16.13 -11.78
C GLY A 391 -15.15 16.92 -10.74
N MET A 392 -15.46 16.70 -9.46
CA MET A 392 -14.73 17.26 -8.33
C MET A 392 -14.46 16.14 -7.35
N ASP A 393 -13.19 15.92 -7.03
CA ASP A 393 -12.76 14.91 -6.10
C ASP A 393 -11.97 15.56 -4.97
N PHE A 394 -12.33 15.21 -3.78
CA PHE A 394 -11.64 15.61 -2.57
C PHE A 394 -11.25 14.36 -1.79
N SER A 395 -10.02 14.26 -1.32
CA SER A 395 -9.64 13.22 -0.39
C SER A 395 -8.68 13.74 0.67
N TYR A 396 -8.88 13.24 1.88
CA TYR A 396 -7.98 13.39 3.01
C TYR A 396 -7.68 12.01 3.59
N ALA A 397 -6.40 11.75 3.83
CA ALA A 397 -5.95 10.54 4.48
C ALA A 397 -4.91 10.86 5.55
N ARG A 398 -4.99 10.17 6.68
CA ARG A 398 -3.99 10.16 7.73
C ARG A 398 -3.62 8.73 8.05
N ASN A 399 -2.37 8.37 7.82
CA ASN A 399 -1.76 7.11 8.23
C ASN A 399 -0.85 7.39 9.40
N ALA A 400 -0.98 6.64 10.48
CA ALA A 400 -0.10 6.74 11.62
C ALA A 400 0.41 5.35 12.00
N TYR A 401 1.72 5.28 12.24
CA TYR A 401 2.43 4.08 12.63
C TYR A 401 3.16 4.32 13.93
N ASN A 402 3.11 3.36 14.84
CA ASN A 402 4.17 3.17 15.81
C ASN A 402 5.15 2.15 15.25
N LEU A 403 6.43 2.47 15.28
CA LEU A 403 7.44 1.68 14.59
C LEU A 403 8.58 1.29 15.52
N ARG A 404 9.19 0.15 15.23
CA ARG A 404 10.53 -0.23 15.69
C ARG A 404 11.31 -0.64 14.47
N ASP A 405 12.61 -0.41 14.48
CA ASP A 405 13.45 -0.86 13.38
C ASP A 405 13.18 -2.33 13.05
N ASN A 406 13.05 -2.63 11.76
CA ASN A 406 12.69 -3.97 11.26
C ASN A 406 13.66 -4.46 10.20
N GLY A 407 14.95 -4.23 10.38
CA GLY A 407 15.95 -4.63 9.42
C GLY A 407 17.37 -4.59 9.99
N TRP A 408 18.32 -4.94 9.13
CA TRP A 408 19.74 -4.77 9.41
C TRP A 408 20.11 -3.30 9.20
N ALA A 409 21.02 -2.81 10.05
CA ALA A 409 21.62 -1.51 9.82
C ALA A 409 22.39 -1.50 8.50
N GLU A 410 22.36 -0.36 7.78
CA GLU A 410 23.14 -0.17 6.55
C GLU A 410 24.63 -0.46 6.75
N ASN A 411 25.13 -0.19 7.96
CA ASN A 411 26.49 -0.46 8.35
C ASN A 411 26.53 -1.34 9.61
N TYR A 412 26.40 -2.65 9.44
CA TYR A 412 26.43 -3.64 10.52
C TYR A 412 27.79 -3.72 11.27
N ASN A 413 28.88 -3.24 10.66
CA ASN A 413 30.20 -3.18 11.29
C ASN A 413 30.26 -2.19 12.47
N THR A 414 29.30 -1.29 12.59
CA THR A 414 29.25 -0.26 13.62
C THR A 414 28.37 -0.60 14.82
N ARG A 415 27.93 -1.85 14.95
CA ARG A 415 27.05 -2.30 16.05
C ARG A 415 25.72 -1.51 16.14
N ASN A 416 25.17 -1.15 15.00
CA ASN A 416 23.95 -0.32 14.89
C ASN A 416 22.67 -1.13 14.73
N ILE A 417 22.69 -2.42 15.05
CA ILE A 417 21.49 -3.26 14.94
C ILE A 417 20.58 -2.91 16.11
N SER A 418 19.47 -2.29 15.82
CA SER A 418 18.45 -1.83 16.78
C SER A 418 17.09 -2.52 16.60
N SER A 419 16.94 -3.31 15.55
CA SER A 419 15.73 -4.10 15.30
C SER A 419 15.57 -5.19 16.36
N PRO A 420 14.48 -5.18 17.17
CA PRO A 420 14.25 -6.21 18.17
C PRO A 420 14.20 -7.62 17.57
N ASN A 421 13.57 -7.74 16.38
CA ASN A 421 13.42 -9.03 15.70
C ASN A 421 14.76 -9.61 15.26
N VAL A 422 15.64 -8.78 14.70
CA VAL A 422 16.99 -9.19 14.30
C VAL A 422 17.84 -9.51 15.54
N LEU A 423 17.76 -8.67 16.58
CA LEU A 423 18.47 -8.92 17.84
C LEU A 423 18.04 -10.25 18.48
N GLY A 424 16.77 -10.62 18.40
CA GLY A 424 16.27 -11.90 18.88
C GLY A 424 16.88 -13.12 18.17
N LEU A 425 17.36 -12.95 16.95
CA LEU A 425 18.02 -14.02 16.19
C LEU A 425 19.54 -14.12 16.46
N ILE A 426 20.19 -13.00 16.76
CA ILE A 426 21.65 -12.94 16.85
C ILE A 426 22.17 -12.83 18.28
N GLN A 427 21.29 -12.59 19.25
CA GLN A 427 21.66 -12.50 20.64
C GLN A 427 22.09 -13.86 21.23
N THR A 428 23.00 -13.85 22.16
CA THR A 428 23.55 -15.09 22.75
C THR A 428 22.57 -15.74 23.74
N PRO A 429 22.33 -17.06 23.65
CA PRO A 429 21.33 -17.72 24.49
C PRO A 429 21.76 -17.87 25.96
N PHE A 430 23.04 -17.72 26.28
CA PHE A 430 23.58 -17.90 27.62
C PHE A 430 23.51 -16.64 28.49
N ILE A 431 23.07 -15.50 27.96
CA ILE A 431 22.90 -14.23 28.71
C ILE A 431 21.41 -14.05 29.03
N SER A 432 21.13 -13.62 30.28
CA SER A 432 19.78 -13.24 30.70
C SER A 432 19.37 -11.86 30.15
N PRO A 433 18.11 -11.65 29.78
CA PRO A 433 17.59 -10.31 29.46
C PRO A 433 17.47 -9.41 30.71
N TYR A 434 17.53 -9.98 31.91
CA TYR A 434 17.29 -9.28 33.17
C TYR A 434 18.59 -8.81 33.85
N ALA A 435 18.46 -7.78 34.68
CA ALA A 435 19.58 -7.23 35.43
C ALA A 435 19.96 -8.13 36.61
N TYR A 436 21.24 -8.13 36.94
CA TYR A 436 21.82 -8.77 38.14
C TYR A 436 22.28 -7.72 39.12
N PHE A 437 22.24 -8.05 40.41
CA PHE A 437 22.91 -7.28 41.46
C PHE A 437 23.98 -8.14 42.12
N VAL A 438 25.00 -7.48 42.65
CA VAL A 438 26.06 -8.11 43.43
C VAL A 438 25.60 -8.22 44.88
N HIS A 439 25.80 -9.39 45.51
CA HIS A 439 25.55 -9.53 46.94
C HIS A 439 26.45 -8.61 47.73
N SER A 440 25.91 -8.01 48.80
CA SER A 440 26.65 -7.06 49.64
C SER A 440 27.88 -7.66 50.34
N ASP A 441 27.92 -8.98 50.51
CA ASP A 441 29.03 -9.75 51.03
C ASP A 441 30.07 -10.18 49.98
N GLY A 442 29.83 -9.84 48.71
CA GLY A 442 30.70 -10.22 47.59
C GLY A 442 30.65 -11.70 47.24
N SER A 443 29.67 -12.47 47.77
CA SER A 443 29.58 -13.92 47.58
C SER A 443 29.08 -14.36 46.22
N GLY A 444 28.49 -13.46 45.43
CA GLY A 444 27.95 -13.81 44.12
C GLY A 444 26.99 -12.77 43.52
N LEU A 445 26.31 -13.19 42.47
CA LEU A 445 25.34 -12.43 41.72
C LEU A 445 23.94 -13.05 41.84
N SER A 446 22.93 -12.25 41.96
CA SER A 446 21.53 -12.71 41.86
C SER A 446 20.73 -11.83 40.89
N LEU A 447 19.72 -12.44 40.28
CA LEU A 447 18.76 -11.70 39.46
C LEU A 447 18.02 -10.67 40.33
N VAL A 448 17.78 -9.49 39.81
CA VAL A 448 16.94 -8.50 40.46
C VAL A 448 15.55 -9.10 40.66
N HIS A 449 15.04 -9.04 41.90
CA HIS A 449 13.79 -9.70 42.32
C HIS A 449 12.52 -9.31 41.54
N SER A 450 12.56 -8.24 40.79
CA SER A 450 11.49 -7.85 39.84
C SER A 450 11.87 -8.38 38.47
N ASN A 451 11.20 -9.41 38.00
CA ASN A 451 11.32 -9.93 36.64
C ASN A 451 10.99 -8.89 35.53
N ASN A 452 10.72 -7.63 35.91
CA ASN A 452 10.42 -6.51 35.02
C ASN A 452 11.61 -5.58 34.80
N VAL A 453 12.78 -5.88 35.37
CA VAL A 453 13.97 -5.06 35.21
C VAL A 453 14.91 -5.71 34.22
N TYR A 454 14.87 -5.24 32.99
CA TYR A 454 15.81 -5.67 31.96
C TYR A 454 17.21 -5.10 32.22
N SER A 455 18.23 -5.86 31.87
CA SER A 455 19.63 -5.40 32.00
C SER A 455 19.83 -4.18 31.10
N GLY A 456 20.64 -3.26 31.61
CA GLY A 456 20.86 -1.95 31.00
C GLY A 456 20.20 -0.79 31.74
N LYS A 457 19.37 -1.08 32.76
CA LYS A 457 18.94 -0.06 33.70
C LYS A 457 20.02 0.09 34.77
N VAL A 458 20.61 1.28 34.85
CA VAL A 458 21.49 1.62 35.99
C VAL A 458 20.56 1.88 37.17
N TYR A 459 20.54 0.96 38.13
CA TYR A 459 20.02 1.24 39.45
C TYR A 459 21.12 1.95 40.25
N THR A 460 20.98 3.23 40.41
CA THR A 460 21.59 3.95 41.51
C THR A 460 20.71 3.72 42.74
N ASP A 461 20.83 2.54 43.35
CA ASP A 461 20.44 2.38 44.73
C ASP A 461 21.64 2.81 45.55
N ASP A 462 21.48 3.86 46.34
CA ASP A 462 22.53 4.37 47.21
C ASP A 462 23.06 3.29 48.20
N ASN A 463 22.33 2.18 48.36
CA ASN A 463 22.69 1.04 49.19
C ASN A 463 23.29 -0.15 48.41
N ASN A 464 23.35 -0.12 47.07
CA ASN A 464 23.87 -1.23 46.27
C ASN A 464 24.54 -0.77 44.97
N PRO A 465 25.80 -0.31 45.00
CA PRO A 465 26.48 0.37 43.90
C PRO A 465 26.85 -0.53 42.72
N PHE A 466 26.54 -1.83 42.75
CA PHE A 466 26.99 -2.77 41.73
C PHE A 466 25.85 -3.50 41.05
N VAL A 467 25.10 -2.81 40.23
CA VAL A 467 24.20 -3.45 39.25
C VAL A 467 24.96 -3.61 37.93
N PHE A 468 25.19 -4.85 37.50
CA PHE A 468 25.79 -5.13 36.20
C PHE A 468 24.77 -4.83 35.09
N GLY A 469 24.71 -3.58 34.68
CA GLY A 469 23.99 -3.16 33.48
C GLY A 469 24.75 -3.45 32.18
N GLU A 470 26.04 -3.86 32.29
CA GLU A 470 26.92 -3.95 31.12
C GLU A 470 27.20 -5.37 30.62
N GLN A 471 26.42 -6.38 31.03
CA GLN A 471 26.60 -7.73 30.50
C GLN A 471 26.49 -7.77 28.94
N PHE A 472 25.79 -6.83 28.34
CA PHE A 472 25.71 -6.66 26.89
C PHE A 472 26.93 -5.98 26.27
N GLY A 473 27.78 -5.36 27.05
CA GLY A 473 29.08 -4.83 26.60
C GLY A 473 29.97 -5.92 25.99
N PHE A 474 29.85 -7.16 26.46
CA PHE A 474 30.56 -8.31 25.92
C PHE A 474 30.18 -8.63 24.49
N THR A 475 28.87 -8.66 24.18
CA THR A 475 28.36 -8.93 22.84
C THR A 475 28.37 -7.68 21.96
N GLY A 476 28.33 -6.50 22.55
CA GLY A 476 28.16 -5.24 21.87
C GLY A 476 26.78 -5.09 21.20
N LEU A 477 25.81 -5.95 21.54
CA LEU A 477 24.47 -5.95 21.02
C LEU A 477 23.49 -5.30 21.99
N ILE A 478 22.45 -4.68 21.47
CA ILE A 478 21.39 -4.06 22.26
C ILE A 478 20.48 -5.14 22.84
N ASN A 479 19.96 -4.95 24.06
CA ASN A 479 18.91 -5.79 24.60
C ASN A 479 17.56 -5.48 23.89
N PRO A 480 16.98 -6.43 23.14
CA PRO A 480 15.75 -6.20 22.36
C PRO A 480 14.55 -5.84 23.24
N TYR A 481 14.43 -6.43 24.41
CA TYR A 481 13.32 -6.13 25.35
C TYR A 481 13.41 -4.72 25.91
N TRP A 482 14.63 -4.21 26.06
CA TRP A 482 14.84 -2.83 26.46
C TRP A 482 14.38 -1.83 25.42
N VAL A 483 14.66 -2.10 24.15
CA VAL A 483 14.18 -1.27 23.04
C VAL A 483 12.64 -1.26 22.99
N LEU A 484 12.01 -2.41 23.19
CA LEU A 484 10.55 -2.50 23.23
C LEU A 484 9.96 -1.71 24.40
N GLN A 485 10.51 -1.86 25.62
CA GLN A 485 9.98 -1.24 26.83
C GLN A 485 10.20 0.28 26.84
N ASN A 486 11.40 0.75 26.51
CA ASN A 486 11.75 2.17 26.62
C ASN A 486 11.48 2.96 25.34
N GLY A 487 11.34 2.30 24.22
CA GLY A 487 10.88 2.91 22.98
C GLY A 487 9.36 3.17 22.96
N GLU A 488 8.62 2.67 23.95
CA GLU A 488 7.17 2.87 24.07
C GLU A 488 6.83 4.25 24.64
N GLY A 489 5.70 4.78 24.22
CA GLY A 489 5.10 6.01 24.70
C GLY A 489 4.95 7.05 23.61
N ASP A 490 4.06 8.00 23.85
CA ASP A 490 3.74 9.07 22.93
C ASP A 490 4.98 9.83 22.48
N ASN A 491 5.04 10.12 21.19
CA ASN A 491 6.11 10.92 20.58
C ASN A 491 7.54 10.34 20.67
N LYS A 492 7.68 9.03 20.75
CA LYS A 492 9.02 8.39 20.74
C LYS A 492 9.39 7.80 19.40
N ASN A 493 8.64 6.81 18.95
CA ASN A 493 8.90 6.09 17.71
C ASN A 493 7.62 6.04 16.89
N PHE A 494 7.47 6.96 15.96
CA PHE A 494 6.27 7.03 15.13
C PHE A 494 6.58 7.60 13.76
N GLN A 495 5.71 7.26 12.81
CA GLN A 495 5.61 7.91 11.51
C GLN A 495 4.16 8.30 11.28
N GLU A 496 3.92 9.56 10.93
CA GLU A 496 2.61 10.06 10.55
C GLU A 496 2.68 10.65 9.15
N GLN A 497 1.88 10.11 8.26
CA GLN A 497 1.70 10.59 6.90
C GLN A 497 0.30 11.17 6.74
N THR A 498 0.20 12.39 6.23
CA THR A 498 -1.07 13.01 5.86
C THR A 498 -1.05 13.39 4.40
N GLN A 499 -2.14 13.09 3.70
CA GLN A 499 -2.35 13.53 2.34
C GLN A 499 -3.67 14.29 2.21
N PHE A 500 -3.60 15.38 1.47
CA PHE A 500 -4.72 16.16 1.02
C PHE A 500 -4.69 16.23 -0.51
N ASN A 501 -5.79 15.91 -1.16
CA ASN A 501 -5.92 15.94 -2.61
C ASN A 501 -7.21 16.63 -3.02
N ILE A 502 -7.10 17.58 -3.96
CA ILE A 502 -8.23 18.17 -4.69
C ILE A 502 -8.01 17.93 -6.17
N ASN A 503 -9.05 17.47 -6.85
CA ASN A 503 -9.07 17.20 -8.27
C ASN A 503 -10.32 17.85 -8.89
N ILE A 504 -10.14 18.63 -9.94
CA ILE A 504 -11.24 19.30 -10.66
C ILE A 504 -11.11 18.95 -12.14
N SER A 505 -12.17 18.39 -12.71
CA SER A 505 -12.15 17.84 -14.06
C SER A 505 -13.34 18.36 -14.89
N PRO A 506 -13.24 19.59 -15.43
CA PRO A 506 -14.27 20.12 -16.33
C PRO A 506 -14.23 19.42 -17.69
N ASN A 507 -15.40 19.10 -18.20
CA ASN A 507 -15.63 18.49 -19.50
C ASN A 507 -16.70 19.26 -20.26
N TYR A 508 -16.36 19.76 -21.44
CA TYR A 508 -17.26 20.52 -22.28
C TYR A 508 -17.49 19.84 -23.62
N LYS A 509 -18.71 19.41 -23.88
CA LYS A 509 -19.13 18.82 -25.14
C LYS A 509 -19.52 19.93 -26.12
N VAL A 510 -18.60 20.34 -26.99
CA VAL A 510 -18.79 21.40 -27.96
C VAL A 510 -19.91 21.01 -28.95
N ASN A 511 -19.86 19.77 -29.41
CA ASN A 511 -20.91 19.17 -30.27
C ASN A 511 -20.87 17.64 -30.15
N LYS A 512 -21.69 16.91 -30.91
CA LYS A 512 -21.77 15.44 -30.87
C LYS A 512 -20.46 14.71 -31.24
N TYR A 513 -19.46 15.42 -31.76
CA TYR A 513 -18.19 14.82 -32.19
C TYR A 513 -16.98 15.33 -31.40
N LEU A 514 -17.09 16.50 -30.79
CA LEU A 514 -15.95 17.21 -30.19
C LEU A 514 -16.20 17.49 -28.72
N THR A 515 -15.27 17.04 -27.88
CA THR A 515 -15.26 17.27 -26.44
C THR A 515 -13.94 17.89 -26.03
N ILE A 516 -13.97 18.90 -25.19
CA ILE A 516 -12.80 19.51 -24.54
C ILE A 516 -12.81 19.08 -23.08
N LYS A 517 -11.68 18.59 -22.60
CA LYS A 517 -11.50 18.10 -21.24
C LYS A 517 -10.29 18.76 -20.62
N ASP A 518 -10.40 19.06 -19.36
CA ASP A 518 -9.26 19.45 -18.54
C ASP A 518 -9.30 18.69 -17.22
N ARG A 519 -8.15 18.50 -16.60
CA ARG A 519 -8.00 17.95 -15.26
C ARG A 519 -6.93 18.72 -14.54
N PHE A 520 -7.31 19.34 -13.48
CA PHE A 520 -6.43 20.03 -12.56
C PHE A 520 -6.40 19.29 -11.23
N SER A 521 -5.21 19.00 -10.70
CA SER A 521 -5.06 18.38 -9.39
C SER A 521 -3.97 19.08 -8.57
N TYR A 522 -4.24 19.21 -7.29
CA TYR A 522 -3.30 19.65 -6.27
C TYR A 522 -3.22 18.60 -5.17
N ILE A 523 -2.02 18.05 -4.96
CA ILE A 523 -1.75 17.04 -3.94
C ILE A 523 -0.72 17.60 -2.97
N LEU A 524 -1.02 17.50 -1.67
CA LEU A 524 -0.11 17.85 -0.59
C LEU A 524 0.09 16.63 0.31
N ASN A 525 1.31 16.12 0.35
CA ASN A 525 1.74 15.09 1.28
C ASN A 525 2.62 15.71 2.38
N ARG A 526 2.43 15.25 3.60
CA ARG A 526 3.31 15.56 4.74
C ARG A 526 3.66 14.26 5.43
N ASN A 527 4.93 14.11 5.77
CA ASN A 527 5.43 13.01 6.57
C ASN A 527 6.16 13.58 7.78
N ASN A 528 5.77 13.14 8.97
CA ASN A 528 6.41 13.49 10.22
C ASN A 528 6.86 12.21 10.89
N GLU A 529 8.14 12.10 11.18
CA GLU A 529 8.73 10.89 11.72
C GLU A 529 9.63 11.22 12.89
N LYS A 530 9.58 10.38 13.91
CA LYS A 530 10.44 10.48 15.07
C LYS A 530 10.96 9.10 15.45
N TYR A 531 12.25 9.03 15.67
CA TYR A 531 12.98 7.83 16.07
C TYR A 531 13.67 8.06 17.40
N TYR A 532 13.66 7.05 18.25
CA TYR A 532 14.32 7.07 19.53
C TYR A 532 14.94 5.72 19.87
N LEU A 533 16.26 5.73 20.13
CA LEU A 533 16.98 4.61 20.68
C LEU A 533 17.37 4.96 22.14
N PRO A 534 16.98 4.14 23.14
CA PRO A 534 17.20 4.46 24.55
C PRO A 534 18.68 4.40 24.94
N LYS A 535 19.04 5.17 25.96
CA LYS A 535 20.39 5.18 26.56
C LYS A 535 20.71 3.86 27.23
N TYR A 536 19.80 3.42 28.08
CA TYR A 536 20.01 2.19 28.85
C TYR A 536 19.70 0.96 28.00
N GLY A 537 20.52 -0.07 28.10
CA GLY A 537 20.44 -1.28 27.28
C GLY A 537 21.09 -1.15 25.90
N THR A 538 21.60 0.04 25.57
CA THR A 538 22.32 0.29 24.30
C THR A 538 23.82 0.43 24.66
N PRO A 539 24.68 -0.50 24.20
CA PRO A 539 26.11 -0.38 24.40
C PRO A 539 26.66 0.91 23.78
N ALA A 540 27.57 1.56 24.47
CA ALA A 540 28.27 2.70 23.90
C ALA A 540 29.03 2.26 22.65
N LYS A 541 28.93 3.06 21.60
CA LYS A 541 29.67 2.87 20.37
C LYS A 541 30.44 4.13 20.04
N THR A 542 31.67 3.96 19.57
CA THR A 542 32.45 5.07 19.08
C THR A 542 32.09 5.40 17.64
N VAL A 543 31.62 6.61 17.41
CA VAL A 543 31.33 7.12 16.06
C VAL A 543 32.44 8.09 15.67
N GLU A 544 33.04 7.90 14.51
CA GLU A 544 34.10 8.77 14.01
C GLU A 544 33.63 10.23 13.99
N GLY A 545 34.43 11.12 14.58
CA GLY A 545 34.10 12.55 14.67
C GLY A 545 33.10 12.92 15.78
N LEU A 546 32.45 11.94 16.45
CA LEU A 546 31.46 12.18 17.49
C LEU A 546 31.87 11.65 18.87
N GLY A 547 32.75 10.63 18.94
CA GLY A 547 33.08 9.93 20.19
C GLY A 547 32.06 8.85 20.56
N ASP A 548 31.91 8.59 21.86
CA ASP A 548 31.03 7.53 22.34
C ASP A 548 29.57 7.98 22.41
N VAL A 549 28.73 7.19 21.77
CA VAL A 549 27.28 7.41 21.65
C VAL A 549 26.51 6.28 22.31
N THR A 550 25.55 6.64 23.18
CA THR A 550 24.73 5.68 23.94
C THR A 550 23.25 5.73 23.61
N SER A 551 22.77 6.84 23.07
CA SER A 551 21.36 7.01 22.70
C SER A 551 21.21 7.88 21.48
N ILE A 552 20.10 7.73 20.77
CA ILE A 552 19.80 8.49 19.56
C ILE A 552 18.37 9.00 19.65
N VAL A 553 18.18 10.28 19.33
CA VAL A 553 16.86 10.86 19.07
C VAL A 553 16.93 11.52 17.69
N SER A 554 16.03 11.15 16.80
CA SER A 554 15.98 11.71 15.45
C SER A 554 14.57 12.16 15.09
N THR A 555 14.45 13.24 14.36
CA THR A 555 13.19 13.74 13.82
C THR A 555 13.37 14.09 12.36
N GLN A 556 12.37 13.75 11.55
CA GLN A 556 12.30 14.11 10.15
C GLN A 556 10.93 14.69 9.82
N PHE A 557 10.92 15.80 9.15
CA PHE A 557 9.72 16.38 8.56
C PHE A 557 9.91 16.52 7.06
N ALA A 558 9.01 15.91 6.29
CA ALA A 558 9.01 16.00 4.84
C ALA A 558 7.69 16.58 4.32
N LYS A 559 7.78 17.38 3.29
CA LYS A 559 6.65 17.97 2.57
C LYS A 559 6.83 17.73 1.08
N GLU A 560 5.77 17.25 0.46
CA GLU A 560 5.68 17.04 -0.97
C GLU A 560 4.44 17.72 -1.53
N THR A 561 4.59 18.40 -2.64
CA THR A 561 3.50 19.08 -3.33
C THR A 561 3.55 18.71 -4.80
N THR A 562 2.43 18.24 -5.34
CA THR A 562 2.26 17.97 -6.76
C THR A 562 1.16 18.85 -7.32
N LEU A 563 1.49 19.58 -8.38
CA LEU A 563 0.53 20.27 -9.22
C LEU A 563 0.47 19.54 -10.56
N PHE A 564 -0.72 19.08 -10.92
CA PHE A 564 -0.94 18.31 -12.14
C PHE A 564 -2.02 18.97 -12.99
N ASN A 565 -1.79 19.04 -14.29
CA ASN A 565 -2.80 19.46 -15.26
C ASN A 565 -2.71 18.57 -16.50
N ASP A 566 -3.85 18.10 -17.00
CA ASP A 566 -3.97 17.31 -18.24
C ASP A 566 -5.14 17.87 -19.06
N PHE A 567 -4.82 18.66 -20.07
CA PHE A 567 -5.79 19.22 -21.03
C PHE A 567 -5.83 18.37 -22.27
N SER A 568 -7.05 18.03 -22.75
CA SER A 568 -7.22 17.26 -23.98
C SER A 568 -8.44 17.69 -24.78
N VAL A 569 -8.38 17.40 -26.07
CA VAL A 569 -9.45 17.56 -27.04
C VAL A 569 -9.70 16.21 -27.69
N ASP A 570 -10.92 15.70 -27.52
CA ASP A 570 -11.36 14.44 -28.09
C ASP A 570 -12.29 14.70 -29.26
N TRP A 571 -11.97 14.11 -30.41
CA TRP A 571 -12.83 14.09 -31.56
C TRP A 571 -13.13 12.66 -31.98
N ARG A 572 -14.41 12.33 -32.13
CA ARG A 572 -14.85 11.01 -32.59
C ARG A 572 -15.97 11.12 -33.58
N ARG A 573 -15.87 10.36 -34.66
CA ARG A 573 -16.92 10.32 -35.70
C ARG A 573 -16.98 8.95 -36.37
N ALA A 574 -18.20 8.41 -36.45
CA ALA A 574 -18.49 7.24 -37.26
C ALA A 574 -18.97 7.66 -38.68
N PHE A 575 -18.46 6.99 -39.71
CA PHE A 575 -18.80 7.18 -41.12
C PHE A 575 -19.18 5.81 -41.71
N GLY A 576 -20.45 5.46 -41.64
CA GLY A 576 -20.89 4.12 -42.02
C GLY A 576 -20.19 3.02 -41.24
N ALA A 577 -19.35 2.23 -41.89
CA ALA A 577 -18.61 1.15 -41.27
C ALA A 577 -17.28 1.58 -40.62
N HIS A 578 -16.91 2.84 -40.71
CA HIS A 578 -15.66 3.41 -40.22
C HIS A 578 -15.92 4.19 -38.93
N ASP A 579 -15.16 3.96 -37.88
CA ASP A 579 -15.18 4.75 -36.65
C ASP A 579 -13.76 5.29 -36.41
N VAL A 580 -13.64 6.61 -36.31
CA VAL A 580 -12.35 7.30 -36.09
C VAL A 580 -12.46 8.08 -34.81
N ALA A 581 -11.45 7.91 -33.94
CA ALA A 581 -11.27 8.65 -32.69
C ALA A 581 -9.89 9.30 -32.67
N LEU A 582 -9.83 10.59 -32.34
CA LEU A 582 -8.59 11.34 -32.17
C LEU A 582 -8.62 12.05 -30.83
N THR A 583 -7.57 11.88 -30.04
CA THR A 583 -7.34 12.62 -28.79
C THR A 583 -6.00 13.32 -28.88
N GLY A 584 -5.98 14.63 -28.79
CA GLY A 584 -4.76 15.43 -28.68
C GLY A 584 -4.76 16.19 -27.36
N GLY A 585 -3.63 16.23 -26.69
CA GLY A 585 -3.55 16.94 -25.42
C GLY A 585 -2.15 17.30 -24.99
N PHE A 586 -2.10 18.05 -23.89
CA PHE A 586 -0.85 18.29 -23.19
C PHE A 586 -1.01 18.02 -21.71
N ARG A 587 0.08 17.64 -21.05
CA ARG A 587 0.14 17.32 -19.64
C ARG A 587 1.30 18.06 -19.00
N LEU A 588 1.01 18.73 -17.89
CA LEU A 588 1.99 19.38 -17.03
C LEU A 588 1.98 18.69 -15.67
N ASN A 589 3.15 18.35 -15.18
CA ASN A 589 3.35 17.86 -13.82
C ASN A 589 4.47 18.65 -13.18
N SER A 590 4.17 19.39 -12.11
CA SER A 590 5.12 20.14 -11.32
C SER A 590 5.19 19.53 -9.92
N TYR A 591 6.37 19.17 -9.51
CA TYR A 591 6.65 18.48 -8.29
C TYR A 591 7.64 19.25 -7.43
N SER A 592 7.37 19.37 -6.15
CA SER A 592 8.25 19.97 -5.16
C SER A 592 8.30 19.10 -3.91
N TYR A 593 9.50 18.76 -3.51
CA TYR A 593 9.79 18.00 -2.30
C TYR A 593 10.82 18.74 -1.46
N SER A 594 10.61 18.75 -0.16
CA SER A 594 11.60 19.20 0.80
C SER A 594 11.53 18.35 2.05
N TYR A 595 12.68 18.03 2.63
CA TYR A 595 12.72 17.45 3.97
C TYR A 595 13.79 18.14 4.81
N SER A 596 13.60 18.09 6.10
CA SER A 596 14.57 18.48 7.12
C SER A 596 14.62 17.42 8.17
N SER A 597 15.81 17.00 8.57
CA SER A 597 16.03 16.05 9.64
C SER A 597 17.06 16.54 10.63
N VAL A 598 16.90 16.16 11.87
CA VAL A 598 17.84 16.42 12.95
C VAL A 598 18.03 15.15 13.76
N THR A 599 19.27 14.76 13.96
CA THR A 599 19.63 13.63 14.82
C THR A 599 20.52 14.15 15.96
N GLY A 600 20.12 13.89 17.20
CA GLY A 600 20.87 14.20 18.40
C GLY A 600 21.27 12.92 19.11
N TYR A 601 22.42 12.96 19.77
CA TYR A 601 23.03 11.83 20.44
C TYR A 601 23.18 12.09 21.93
N ASN A 602 23.33 11.02 22.70
CA ASN A 602 23.55 11.06 24.17
C ASN A 602 22.44 11.82 24.91
N ASN A 603 21.18 11.47 24.57
CA ASN A 603 20.03 11.99 25.30
C ASN A 603 20.05 11.43 26.73
N ASP A 604 19.99 12.33 27.73
CA ASP A 604 20.16 11.95 29.12
C ASP A 604 18.93 11.29 29.77
N GLN A 605 17.76 11.44 29.15
CA GLN A 605 16.49 10.97 29.70
C GLN A 605 15.69 10.10 28.77
N ASP A 606 15.49 8.82 29.14
CA ASP A 606 14.66 7.89 28.38
C ASP A 606 13.16 8.16 28.51
N LYS A 607 12.71 8.85 29.58
CA LYS A 607 11.28 9.12 29.80
C LYS A 607 10.72 10.18 28.87
N MET A 608 11.51 11.21 28.58
CA MET A 608 11.09 12.33 27.70
C MET A 608 12.19 12.63 26.67
N PRO A 609 12.40 11.76 25.67
CA PRO A 609 13.42 12.01 24.68
C PRO A 609 13.04 13.22 23.83
N ASN A 610 13.87 14.22 23.90
CA ASN A 610 13.70 15.46 23.13
C ASN A 610 15.06 15.92 22.60
N MET A 611 15.05 16.54 21.42
CA MET A 611 16.24 17.06 20.78
C MET A 611 16.99 18.09 21.63
N SER A 612 16.28 18.80 22.53
CA SER A 612 16.89 19.75 23.47
C SER A 612 17.74 19.07 24.55
N TYR A 613 17.44 17.81 24.89
CA TYR A 613 18.18 17.02 25.88
C TYR A 613 19.33 16.21 25.29
N ALA A 614 19.50 16.21 23.97
CA ALA A 614 20.67 15.65 23.34
C ALA A 614 21.89 16.52 23.68
N LEU A 615 22.71 16.04 24.61
CA LEU A 615 23.80 16.83 25.24
C LEU A 615 24.98 17.05 24.30
N GLN A 616 25.19 16.13 23.38
CA GLN A 616 26.31 16.18 22.46
C GLN A 616 25.85 15.95 21.03
N TYR A 617 26.50 16.58 20.12
CA TYR A 617 26.40 16.39 18.67
C TYR A 617 24.98 16.31 18.09
N LYS A 618 24.69 17.28 17.27
CA LYS A 618 23.49 17.29 16.44
C LYS A 618 23.91 17.20 15.00
N ASN A 619 23.39 16.21 14.29
CA ASN A 619 23.56 16.09 12.85
C ASN A 619 22.29 16.59 12.16
N TYR A 620 22.48 17.45 11.14
CA TYR A 620 21.40 18.05 10.39
C TYR A 620 21.43 17.51 8.97
N GLY A 621 20.27 17.05 8.50
CA GLY A 621 20.07 16.60 7.13
C GLY A 621 18.94 17.38 6.46
N GLY A 622 18.99 17.47 5.16
CA GLY A 622 17.91 18.06 4.38
C GLY A 622 18.20 18.04 2.90
N ALA A 623 17.15 18.03 2.10
CA ALA A 623 17.22 18.18 0.67
C ALA A 623 15.97 18.84 0.11
N ASN A 624 16.13 19.46 -1.05
CA ASN A 624 15.05 19.98 -1.87
C ASN A 624 15.15 19.37 -3.26
N ASP A 625 14.04 18.89 -3.77
CA ASP A 625 13.93 18.34 -5.11
C ASP A 625 12.72 18.96 -5.82
N ASN A 626 12.97 19.68 -6.90
CA ASN A 626 11.93 20.32 -7.70
C ASN A 626 12.12 19.94 -9.16
N TRP A 627 11.06 19.46 -9.77
CA TRP A 627 11.09 19.16 -11.19
C TRP A 627 9.74 19.43 -11.86
N ASN A 628 9.81 19.71 -13.14
CA ASN A 628 8.68 19.91 -14.02
C ASN A 628 8.77 18.96 -15.20
N ASN A 629 7.63 18.46 -15.60
CA ASN A 629 7.48 17.62 -16.77
C ASN A 629 6.36 18.18 -17.65
N LEU A 630 6.62 18.33 -18.92
CA LEU A 630 5.65 18.75 -19.92
C LEU A 630 5.61 17.72 -21.04
N ALA A 631 4.43 17.21 -21.35
CA ALA A 631 4.22 16.25 -22.43
C ALA A 631 3.10 16.71 -23.36
N TYR A 632 3.29 16.58 -24.66
CA TYR A 632 2.24 16.63 -25.67
C TYR A 632 1.97 15.21 -26.13
N TYR A 633 0.71 14.86 -26.34
CA TYR A 633 0.35 13.52 -26.81
C TYR A 633 -0.76 13.54 -27.84
N LEU A 634 -0.71 12.55 -28.72
CA LEU A 634 -1.73 12.28 -29.72
C LEU A 634 -2.06 10.79 -29.69
N VAL A 635 -3.37 10.48 -29.61
CA VAL A 635 -3.90 9.13 -29.72
C VAL A 635 -4.86 9.12 -30.90
N ALA A 636 -4.66 8.20 -31.84
CA ALA A 636 -5.49 8.02 -33.03
C ALA A 636 -6.01 6.59 -33.07
N GLY A 637 -7.31 6.40 -32.97
CA GLY A 637 -7.98 5.11 -33.07
C GLY A 637 -8.79 5.02 -34.36
N TYR A 638 -8.69 3.90 -35.06
CA TYR A 638 -9.48 3.57 -36.24
C TYR A 638 -10.08 2.18 -36.11
N ASN A 639 -11.37 2.09 -36.34
CA ASN A 639 -12.11 0.84 -36.32
C ASN A 639 -12.92 0.69 -37.62
N TYR A 640 -12.79 -0.46 -38.29
CA TYR A 640 -13.55 -0.79 -39.47
C TYR A 640 -14.46 -1.99 -39.23
N LYS A 641 -15.77 -1.79 -39.35
CA LYS A 641 -16.81 -2.83 -39.14
C LYS A 641 -16.75 -3.53 -37.80
N ASN A 642 -16.17 -2.93 -36.79
CA ASN A 642 -15.90 -3.59 -35.49
C ASN A 642 -15.11 -4.91 -35.59
N LYS A 643 -14.30 -5.04 -36.64
CA LYS A 643 -13.48 -6.23 -36.92
C LYS A 643 -12.00 -5.93 -37.00
N TYR A 644 -11.64 -4.82 -37.62
CA TYR A 644 -10.26 -4.40 -37.85
C TYR A 644 -10.00 -3.13 -37.07
N PHE A 645 -8.99 -3.17 -36.22
CA PHE A 645 -8.66 -2.08 -35.33
C PHE A 645 -7.21 -1.64 -35.58
N LEU A 646 -6.98 -0.35 -35.63
CA LEU A 646 -5.66 0.26 -35.70
C LEU A 646 -5.59 1.40 -34.69
N ASN A 647 -4.58 1.41 -33.84
CA ASN A 647 -4.36 2.47 -32.87
C ASN A 647 -2.93 2.99 -32.95
N GLY A 648 -2.79 4.28 -33.13
CA GLY A 648 -1.51 4.99 -33.10
C GLY A 648 -1.46 5.91 -31.91
N THR A 649 -0.43 5.82 -31.10
CA THR A 649 -0.18 6.71 -29.96
C THR A 649 1.22 7.28 -30.03
N MET A 650 1.34 8.56 -29.77
CA MET A 650 2.62 9.24 -29.72
C MET A 650 2.61 10.28 -28.60
N SER A 651 3.64 10.28 -27.77
CA SER A 651 3.90 11.38 -26.86
C SER A 651 5.29 11.98 -27.10
N MET A 652 5.38 13.28 -26.86
CA MET A 652 6.63 14.07 -26.87
C MET A 652 6.75 14.74 -25.52
N GLU A 653 7.80 14.39 -24.77
CA GLU A 653 7.98 14.77 -23.38
C GLU A 653 9.29 15.52 -23.16
N ALA A 654 9.23 16.60 -22.37
CA ALA A 654 10.37 17.30 -21.85
C ALA A 654 10.32 17.36 -20.33
N SER A 655 11.45 17.16 -19.69
CA SER A 655 11.57 17.21 -18.23
C SER A 655 12.76 18.09 -17.83
N SER A 656 12.58 18.84 -16.75
CA SER A 656 13.70 19.63 -16.18
C SER A 656 14.84 18.73 -15.67
N ARG A 657 14.60 17.45 -15.45
CA ARG A 657 15.62 16.44 -15.07
C ARG A 657 16.52 16.03 -16.22
N PHE A 658 16.06 16.10 -17.47
CA PHE A 658 16.89 15.74 -18.63
C PHE A 658 17.87 16.87 -19.01
N GLY A 659 17.53 18.12 -18.70
CA GLY A 659 18.37 19.29 -18.97
C GLY A 659 18.54 19.59 -20.45
N LYS A 660 19.19 20.70 -20.73
CA LYS A 660 19.47 21.20 -22.11
C LYS A 660 20.53 20.36 -22.84
N ASN A 661 21.37 19.67 -22.11
CA ASN A 661 22.56 18.98 -22.61
C ASN A 661 22.35 17.47 -22.76
N ALA A 662 21.13 16.95 -22.68
CA ALA A 662 20.87 15.55 -22.95
C ALA A 662 21.33 15.20 -24.39
N ASP A 663 22.11 14.12 -24.52
CA ASP A 663 22.74 13.74 -25.80
C ASP A 663 21.72 13.09 -26.77
N SER A 664 20.63 12.54 -26.27
CA SER A 664 19.59 11.87 -27.06
C SER A 664 18.26 12.62 -26.98
N GLY A 665 17.51 12.62 -28.08
CA GLY A 665 16.19 13.24 -28.17
C GLY A 665 16.10 14.32 -29.26
N VAL A 666 14.90 14.85 -29.46
CA VAL A 666 14.63 15.91 -30.44
C VAL A 666 14.85 17.25 -29.77
N LYS A 667 15.78 18.07 -30.32
CA LYS A 667 16.02 19.42 -29.83
C LYS A 667 15.04 20.39 -30.49
N LEU A 668 14.14 20.97 -29.71
CA LEU A 668 13.18 21.96 -30.19
C LEU A 668 13.06 23.11 -29.19
N CYS A 669 13.13 24.34 -29.66
CA CYS A 669 13.07 25.57 -28.84
C CYS A 669 14.07 25.59 -27.66
N GLY A 670 15.28 25.05 -27.85
CA GLY A 670 16.32 25.01 -26.81
C GLY A 670 16.06 23.97 -25.69
N VAL A 671 15.09 23.08 -25.87
CA VAL A 671 14.74 22.00 -24.94
C VAL A 671 14.91 20.66 -25.65
N THR A 672 15.37 19.66 -24.91
CA THR A 672 15.48 18.29 -25.43
C THR A 672 14.16 17.52 -25.09
N TRP A 673 13.58 16.94 -26.13
CA TRP A 673 12.31 16.19 -26.05
C TRP A 673 12.55 14.71 -26.32
N GLY A 674 12.00 13.86 -25.46
CA GLY A 674 11.85 12.43 -25.71
C GLY A 674 10.62 12.18 -26.59
N LEU A 675 10.74 11.34 -27.62
CA LEU A 675 9.65 10.96 -28.51
C LEU A 675 9.32 9.48 -28.32
N PHE A 676 8.02 9.17 -28.07
CA PHE A 676 7.56 7.82 -27.72
C PHE A 676 6.39 7.40 -28.63
N PRO A 677 6.64 6.85 -29.83
CA PRO A 677 5.59 6.36 -30.71
C PRO A 677 5.19 4.92 -30.37
N SER A 678 3.92 4.57 -30.61
CA SER A 678 3.39 3.20 -30.60
C SER A 678 2.35 3.01 -31.69
N LEU A 679 2.35 1.84 -32.30
CA LEU A 679 1.34 1.42 -33.26
C LEU A 679 0.83 0.03 -32.86
N GLN A 680 -0.49 -0.13 -32.82
CA GLN A 680 -1.16 -1.37 -32.45
C GLN A 680 -2.19 -1.71 -33.52
N ALA A 681 -2.32 -2.99 -33.87
CA ALA A 681 -3.34 -3.49 -34.77
C ALA A 681 -3.98 -4.73 -34.17
N ALA A 682 -5.29 -4.88 -34.37
CA ALA A 682 -6.02 -6.08 -33.96
C ALA A 682 -7.08 -6.47 -34.99
N TRP A 683 -7.37 -7.76 -35.06
CA TRP A 683 -8.37 -8.35 -35.93
C TRP A 683 -9.26 -9.32 -35.15
N LEU A 684 -10.56 -9.03 -35.15
CA LEU A 684 -11.55 -9.92 -34.53
C LEU A 684 -11.96 -10.98 -35.53
N ILE A 685 -11.23 -12.09 -35.54
CA ILE A 685 -11.36 -13.19 -36.48
C ILE A 685 -12.72 -13.88 -36.32
N SER A 686 -13.18 -14.05 -35.08
CA SER A 686 -14.49 -14.68 -34.79
C SER A 686 -15.69 -13.93 -35.37
N SER A 687 -15.54 -12.66 -35.78
CA SER A 687 -16.59 -11.91 -36.43
C SER A 687 -16.64 -12.07 -37.97
N GLU A 688 -15.71 -12.85 -38.54
CA GLU A 688 -15.70 -13.10 -39.97
C GLU A 688 -16.77 -14.14 -40.37
N LYS A 689 -17.41 -13.94 -41.52
CA LYS A 689 -18.49 -14.81 -42.00
C LYS A 689 -18.02 -16.26 -42.26
N TRP A 690 -16.73 -16.46 -42.52
CA TRP A 690 -16.12 -17.76 -42.77
C TRP A 690 -15.69 -18.48 -41.49
N PHE A 691 -15.62 -17.76 -40.34
CA PHE A 691 -15.22 -18.35 -39.08
C PHE A 691 -16.39 -19.13 -38.45
N ASN A 692 -16.30 -20.43 -38.44
CA ASN A 692 -17.27 -21.31 -37.81
C ASN A 692 -16.53 -22.48 -37.16
N VAL A 693 -15.85 -22.18 -36.07
CA VAL A 693 -15.09 -23.20 -35.31
C VAL A 693 -15.87 -23.55 -34.06
N LYS A 694 -16.31 -24.83 -33.98
CA LYS A 694 -17.07 -25.34 -32.83
C LYS A 694 -16.24 -25.24 -31.54
N GLY A 695 -16.76 -24.57 -30.53
CA GLY A 695 -16.09 -24.41 -29.23
C GLY A 695 -15.19 -23.17 -29.10
N ILE A 696 -15.14 -22.31 -30.12
CA ILE A 696 -14.46 -21.01 -30.05
C ILE A 696 -15.46 -19.92 -30.36
N ASP A 697 -15.92 -19.19 -29.33
CA ASP A 697 -16.89 -18.10 -29.45
C ASP A 697 -16.21 -16.76 -29.73
N TYR A 698 -14.97 -16.61 -29.32
CA TYR A 698 -14.21 -15.38 -29.46
C TYR A 698 -12.75 -15.64 -29.80
N LEU A 699 -12.29 -15.09 -30.93
CA LEU A 699 -10.92 -15.12 -31.38
C LEU A 699 -10.53 -13.74 -31.94
N LYS A 700 -9.54 -13.13 -31.30
CA LYS A 700 -9.02 -11.82 -31.68
C LYS A 700 -7.51 -11.88 -31.85
#